data_fdb91e0420033e1aaa2d00c7cf097b91
#
_entry.id   fdb91e0420033e1aaa2d00c7cf097b91
#
_cell.length_a   1.000
_cell.length_b   1.000
_cell.length_c   1.000
_cell.angle_alpha   90.00
_cell.angle_beta   90.00
_cell.angle_gamma   90.00
#
_symmetry.space_group_name_H-M   'P 1'
#
loop_
_entity.id
_entity.type
_entity.pdbx_description
1 polymer ?
#
loop_
_entity_poly.entity_id
_entity_poly.type
_entity_poly.pdbx_seq_one_letter_code
_entity_poly.pdbx_strand_id
1 'polypeptide(L)'
;MKQTKLKTIAVVSACMMGLLSSSAQGMMQRTANYQPDGRGFSCVNGNNRYTRALYGSVDEWRLETSDRPIFAIFKKNNHRNIRFVIKCNGQAFQLDSVEYCKARYEAGKREYLMKDKRWDGGVLKLSVLAYPQTEGAVWKFAAENFGKAKIEIVGMICETRVSKFKRAGDIGKFDGPEAFDAPAQPKMLSTVAGIMTQKGAAELYFSVDNTVLSTGKNSEMCKRYQAAEQWRSDLASSVIFNTPDAYLNPVGGTMVMAADGAWNGQVWTHGAVGWRMPLPGWRAAYMGDFLGMFDRQRIHFDAYAKSQVTDIPVTRPHVMDKEHNLSRGAYEWGTPMYSNGYICRNPENNKQFHHYDMNLVYIDELLWHFQFDADTAYMRKMWPVIKSHLAWEKNTWDPDNDGLYDAYCCIWASDALQYNSGGVTHSSAYNYRANLLAARMAEMIGENPAPYREEADRILKAMNSRLWLKDFGHWAEYQDFMGLKRVHKDAALWSIYTPIDCGVGTGEQNYLATKYVDRHIPRVPYIYNGQEYQTVSTSDWSPYEWSINNVAMAEVMHTVLAYYQAGRAEEAYRLLKANVLDFMYLGSSPGNFGQLSTMDRATGEGYRDFSDVTGISSRAFIEGLYGITPNALEGKCIIRPGFPAAWDSASVHTPYLDYSFRRVGDKDIFDIEQNFARPLQIVIRQNMGGGKYKDTELTADKRQHVELATIKPVDNDEVEVKKTYTLADAVAEQTADRWGTMTGVGNDFDQLNDGKRRLVNMDAAFNSEVSDIFKNQYLTPRSPYTTLCVPTQGMGDWCSTKKLAKIDDSKLRSMVKDGSFETLPGLSFRTPAEGKNIAYTSLWDNYPDSITIPLSGKASHAYLLMAGSTNPMQFAIENAVVRVEYTDGTTDELMLVPPVNWCPIEQDFVENAVAFAMPAVRPYRIGLNTGIVSRHLFRDSHYQEAATAGDLPDMKLAMCALPGGAATMLDMPLNAKKKLRSLTLRALSNEVVVGLMGVTLQK
;
A
#
# COMPACT_ATOMS: atom_id res chain seq x y z
N MET A 1 11.48 -14.93 58.01
CA MET A 1 10.52 -13.91 57.53
C MET A 1 11.16 -12.74 56.73
N LYS A 2 12.44 -12.43 56.81
CA LYS A 2 13.07 -11.34 56.02
C LYS A 2 13.55 -11.74 54.63
N GLN A 3 13.84 -13.03 54.38
CA GLN A 3 14.29 -13.47 53.04
C GLN A 3 13.15 -13.71 52.05
N THR A 4 11.93 -13.96 52.53
CA THR A 4 10.75 -14.16 51.66
C THR A 4 10.21 -12.84 51.07
N LYS A 5 10.31 -11.74 51.86
CA LYS A 5 9.90 -10.41 51.39
C LYS A 5 10.84 -9.81 50.36
N LEU A 6 12.15 -10.13 50.39
CA LEU A 6 13.09 -9.65 49.37
C LEU A 6 12.90 -10.36 48.01
N LYS A 7 12.53 -11.66 48.01
CA LYS A 7 12.24 -12.40 46.78
C LYS A 7 10.95 -11.92 46.10
N THR A 8 9.94 -11.58 46.86
CA THR A 8 8.67 -11.07 46.33
C THR A 8 8.83 -9.67 45.74
N ILE A 9 9.65 -8.78 46.35
CA ILE A 9 9.92 -7.46 45.82
C ILE A 9 10.80 -7.55 44.55
N ALA A 10 11.74 -8.48 44.49
CA ALA A 10 12.56 -8.70 43.27
C ALA A 10 11.75 -9.28 42.10
N VAL A 11 10.75 -10.15 42.35
CA VAL A 11 9.85 -10.69 41.35
C VAL A 11 8.86 -9.64 40.84
N VAL A 12 8.33 -8.79 41.74
CA VAL A 12 7.44 -7.69 41.37
C VAL A 12 8.20 -6.59 40.61
N SER A 13 9.45 -6.28 41.00
CA SER A 13 10.33 -5.36 40.21
C SER A 13 10.74 -5.96 38.86
N ALA A 14 11.00 -7.26 38.77
CA ALA A 14 11.29 -7.93 37.50
C ALA A 14 10.07 -8.03 36.57
N CYS A 15 8.85 -8.23 37.16
CA CYS A 15 7.60 -8.15 36.39
C CYS A 15 7.26 -6.72 35.97
N MET A 16 7.52 -5.70 36.79
CA MET A 16 7.34 -4.30 36.40
C MET A 16 8.41 -3.85 35.37
N MET A 17 9.67 -4.31 35.48
CA MET A 17 10.65 -4.06 34.41
C MET A 17 10.35 -4.84 33.12
N GLY A 18 9.72 -6.01 33.19
CA GLY A 18 9.23 -6.75 32.04
C GLY A 18 8.00 -6.12 31.39
N LEU A 19 7.17 -5.40 32.15
CA LEU A 19 6.02 -4.65 31.62
C LEU A 19 6.40 -3.26 31.08
N LEU A 20 7.49 -2.68 31.58
CA LEU A 20 8.06 -1.44 31.05
C LEU A 20 8.95 -1.69 29.82
N SER A 21 9.37 -2.92 29.54
CA SER A 21 10.13 -3.28 28.34
C SER A 21 9.28 -3.60 27.12
N SER A 22 7.96 -3.68 27.26
CA SER A 22 7.06 -3.84 26.09
C SER A 22 6.68 -2.50 25.42
N SER A 23 6.89 -1.37 26.08
CA SER A 23 6.67 -0.03 25.51
C SER A 23 7.95 0.67 25.03
N ALA A 24 9.12 0.05 25.26
CA ALA A 24 10.39 0.43 24.64
C ALA A 24 10.91 -0.76 23.83
N GLN A 25 10.21 -1.17 22.79
CA GLN A 25 10.86 -1.85 21.69
C GLN A 25 11.88 -0.84 21.15
N GLY A 26 13.17 -1.08 21.47
CA GLY A 26 14.26 -0.23 21.02
C GLY A 26 14.14 -0.06 19.50
N MET A 27 14.20 1.17 19.01
CA MET A 27 14.12 1.46 17.59
C MET A 27 15.00 0.49 16.80
N MET A 28 14.47 -0.09 15.74
CA MET A 28 15.16 -1.12 14.95
C MET A 28 16.44 -0.53 14.35
N GLN A 29 17.59 -1.07 14.73
CA GLN A 29 18.86 -0.75 14.07
C GLN A 29 18.89 -1.43 12.70
N ARG A 30 19.12 -0.66 11.63
CA ARG A 30 19.24 -1.19 10.27
C ARG A 30 20.61 -0.91 9.68
N THR A 31 21.07 -1.81 8.86
CA THR A 31 22.33 -1.70 8.13
C THR A 31 22.06 -1.63 6.64
N ALA A 32 22.73 -0.71 5.95
CA ALA A 32 22.57 -0.62 4.50
C ALA A 32 23.28 -1.77 3.79
N ASN A 33 22.58 -2.39 2.86
CA ASN A 33 23.16 -3.32 1.90
C ASN A 33 23.95 -2.57 0.83
N TYR A 34 23.57 -1.33 0.53
CA TYR A 34 24.17 -0.51 -0.52
C TYR A 34 24.50 0.89 -0.01
N GLN A 35 25.48 1.53 -0.66
CA GLN A 35 25.85 2.93 -0.43
C GLN A 35 25.78 3.70 -1.74
N PRO A 36 25.55 5.02 -1.70
CA PRO A 36 25.58 5.86 -2.89
C PRO A 36 27.00 5.88 -3.49
N ASP A 37 27.10 5.80 -4.80
CA ASP A 37 28.38 5.81 -5.55
C ASP A 37 28.17 6.60 -6.86
N GLY A 38 28.31 7.92 -6.81
CA GLY A 38 27.95 8.82 -7.89
C GLY A 38 26.47 8.73 -8.22
N ARG A 39 26.14 8.30 -9.44
CA ARG A 39 24.77 8.03 -9.87
C ARG A 39 24.38 6.55 -9.75
N GLY A 40 25.06 5.81 -8.90
CA GLY A 40 24.81 4.39 -8.70
C GLY A 40 24.75 3.99 -7.23
N PHE A 41 24.57 2.70 -7.03
CA PHE A 41 24.49 2.02 -5.74
C PHE A 41 25.62 0.98 -5.68
N SER A 42 26.42 0.97 -4.63
CA SER A 42 27.52 0.02 -4.51
C SER A 42 27.51 -0.74 -3.20
N CYS A 43 28.07 -1.95 -3.23
CA CYS A 43 28.36 -2.74 -2.04
C CYS A 43 29.71 -3.43 -2.19
N VAL A 44 30.34 -3.78 -1.06
CA VAL A 44 31.58 -4.55 -1.02
C VAL A 44 31.33 -5.89 -0.34
N ASN A 45 31.67 -6.98 -1.04
CA ASN A 45 31.48 -8.35 -0.57
C ASN A 45 30.02 -8.65 -0.15
N GLY A 46 29.04 -8.06 -0.86
CA GLY A 46 27.62 -8.34 -0.63
C GLY A 46 27.25 -9.80 -0.94
N ASN A 47 26.15 -10.25 -0.39
CA ASN A 47 25.69 -11.64 -0.48
C ASN A 47 24.30 -11.80 -1.13
N ASN A 48 23.65 -10.70 -1.51
CA ASN A 48 22.33 -10.78 -2.14
C ASN A 48 22.45 -11.31 -3.57
N ARG A 49 21.57 -12.25 -3.92
CA ARG A 49 21.61 -12.95 -5.22
C ARG A 49 20.33 -12.72 -5.98
N TYR A 50 20.47 -12.48 -7.30
CA TYR A 50 19.36 -12.34 -8.25
C TYR A 50 18.34 -11.28 -7.83
N THR A 51 18.82 -10.16 -7.35
CA THR A 51 18.00 -9.12 -6.76
C THR A 51 17.84 -7.89 -7.64
N ARG A 52 18.65 -7.77 -8.71
CA ARG A 52 18.54 -6.66 -9.65
C ARG A 52 18.53 -7.12 -11.09
N ALA A 53 17.41 -6.85 -11.78
CA ALA A 53 17.23 -7.14 -13.20
C ALA A 53 17.81 -6.03 -14.08
N LEU A 54 18.37 -6.40 -15.24
CA LEU A 54 18.69 -5.51 -16.34
C LEU A 54 17.66 -5.69 -17.45
N TYR A 55 17.15 -4.57 -17.95
CA TYR A 55 16.10 -4.47 -18.94
C TYR A 55 16.65 -4.06 -20.28
N GLY A 56 16.00 -4.46 -21.37
CA GLY A 56 16.35 -4.11 -22.72
C GLY A 56 15.34 -4.62 -23.75
N SER A 57 14.74 -5.78 -23.48
CA SER A 57 13.67 -6.33 -24.31
C SER A 57 12.29 -5.87 -23.84
N VAL A 58 11.37 -5.66 -24.78
CA VAL A 58 9.94 -5.44 -24.50
C VAL A 58 9.23 -6.73 -24.11
N ASP A 59 9.85 -7.89 -24.34
CA ASP A 59 9.34 -9.19 -23.94
C ASP A 59 9.61 -9.51 -22.45
N GLU A 60 9.24 -10.69 -21.98
CA GLU A 60 9.43 -11.13 -20.60
C GLU A 60 10.88 -11.57 -20.27
N TRP A 61 11.86 -11.28 -21.14
CA TRP A 61 13.26 -11.63 -20.90
C TRP A 61 13.96 -10.59 -20.02
N ARG A 62 14.65 -11.02 -18.97
CA ARG A 62 15.43 -10.18 -18.04
C ARG A 62 16.73 -10.87 -17.67
N LEU A 63 17.80 -10.10 -17.51
CA LEU A 63 19.04 -10.60 -16.91
C LEU A 63 19.06 -10.25 -15.43
N GLU A 64 18.92 -11.25 -14.58
CA GLU A 64 19.08 -11.09 -13.13
C GLU A 64 20.56 -11.02 -12.76
N THR A 65 20.91 -10.05 -11.92
CA THR A 65 22.25 -9.83 -11.40
C THR A 65 22.29 -9.94 -9.88
N SER A 66 23.50 -10.15 -9.33
CA SER A 66 23.73 -10.38 -7.91
C SER A 66 24.82 -9.45 -7.38
N ASP A 67 25.04 -9.43 -6.07
CA ASP A 67 26.15 -8.68 -5.46
C ASP A 67 27.53 -9.30 -5.79
N ARG A 68 27.52 -10.54 -6.24
CA ARG A 68 28.69 -11.21 -6.81
C ARG A 68 28.41 -11.61 -8.26
N PRO A 69 29.40 -11.91 -9.10
CA PRO A 69 29.23 -12.16 -10.52
C PRO A 69 28.57 -13.51 -10.80
N ILE A 70 27.32 -13.63 -10.31
CA ILE A 70 26.38 -14.72 -10.59
C ILE A 70 25.18 -14.10 -11.28
N PHE A 71 24.67 -14.76 -12.33
CA PHE A 71 23.62 -14.23 -13.15
C PHE A 71 22.56 -15.30 -13.43
N ALA A 72 21.36 -14.84 -13.76
CA ALA A 72 20.31 -15.72 -14.24
C ALA A 72 19.50 -15.05 -15.34
N ILE A 73 18.98 -15.83 -16.25
CA ILE A 73 17.98 -15.38 -17.22
C ILE A 73 16.61 -15.69 -16.61
N PHE A 74 15.85 -14.63 -16.39
CA PHE A 74 14.41 -14.72 -16.22
C PHE A 74 13.75 -14.75 -17.60
N LYS A 75 13.13 -15.85 -17.94
CA LYS A 75 12.30 -16.00 -19.14
C LYS A 75 11.16 -16.96 -18.80
N LYS A 76 9.92 -16.57 -19.09
CA LYS A 76 8.73 -17.34 -18.76
C LYS A 76 8.89 -18.84 -19.08
N ASN A 77 8.76 -19.69 -18.09
CA ASN A 77 8.91 -21.14 -18.16
C ASN A 77 10.27 -21.64 -18.67
N ASN A 78 11.32 -20.82 -18.70
CA ASN A 78 12.61 -21.19 -19.26
C ASN A 78 13.78 -20.45 -18.61
N HIS A 79 13.83 -20.44 -17.28
CA HIS A 79 14.93 -19.77 -16.55
C HIS A 79 16.25 -20.50 -16.78
N ARG A 80 17.36 -19.74 -16.72
CA ARG A 80 18.73 -20.24 -16.86
C ARG A 80 19.64 -19.65 -15.81
N ASN A 81 20.59 -20.43 -15.31
CA ASN A 81 21.67 -19.95 -14.48
C ASN A 81 22.92 -19.71 -15.33
N ILE A 82 23.64 -18.61 -15.10
CA ILE A 82 24.88 -18.28 -15.77
C ILE A 82 25.96 -18.04 -14.71
N ARG A 83 27.09 -18.74 -14.87
CA ARG A 83 28.27 -18.61 -14.02
C ARG A 83 29.53 -18.51 -14.83
N PHE A 84 30.56 -17.94 -14.21
CA PHE A 84 31.89 -17.79 -14.78
C PHE A 84 32.93 -18.44 -13.88
N VAL A 85 33.86 -19.18 -14.51
CA VAL A 85 35.07 -19.73 -13.88
C VAL A 85 36.26 -18.97 -14.43
N ILE A 86 37.17 -18.57 -13.57
CA ILE A 86 38.47 -18.02 -13.97
C ILE A 86 39.55 -19.07 -13.79
N LYS A 87 40.43 -19.20 -14.79
CA LYS A 87 41.64 -19.98 -14.71
C LYS A 87 42.84 -19.05 -14.86
N CYS A 88 43.71 -19.02 -13.85
CA CYS A 88 44.85 -18.16 -13.78
C CYS A 88 45.95 -18.87 -12.94
N ASN A 89 47.22 -18.80 -13.38
CA ASN A 89 48.34 -19.39 -12.63
C ASN A 89 48.16 -20.88 -12.27
N GLY A 90 47.53 -21.67 -13.17
CA GLY A 90 47.25 -23.11 -12.93
C GLY A 90 46.13 -23.39 -11.97
N GLN A 91 45.43 -22.40 -11.48
CA GLN A 91 44.27 -22.56 -10.58
C GLN A 91 42.98 -22.19 -11.33
N ALA A 92 41.93 -22.95 -11.06
CA ALA A 92 40.55 -22.68 -11.59
C ALA A 92 39.56 -22.60 -10.44
N PHE A 93 38.75 -21.54 -10.42
CA PHE A 93 37.71 -21.36 -9.39
C PHE A 93 36.53 -20.50 -9.90
N GLN A 94 35.41 -20.59 -9.24
CA GLN A 94 34.21 -19.80 -9.53
C GLN A 94 34.50 -18.32 -9.30
N LEU A 95 34.11 -17.47 -10.24
CA LEU A 95 34.37 -16.04 -10.17
C LEU A 95 33.66 -15.36 -9.00
N ASP A 96 32.54 -15.89 -8.56
CA ASP A 96 31.81 -15.40 -7.41
C ASP A 96 32.49 -15.69 -6.06
N SER A 97 33.53 -16.57 -6.04
CA SER A 97 34.29 -16.90 -4.84
C SER A 97 35.51 -16.02 -4.58
N VAL A 98 35.69 -14.95 -5.33
CA VAL A 98 36.82 -14.01 -5.13
C VAL A 98 36.78 -13.37 -3.74
N GLU A 99 37.98 -13.08 -3.21
CA GLU A 99 38.13 -12.55 -1.85
C GLU A 99 37.55 -11.14 -1.70
N TYR A 100 37.73 -10.29 -2.72
CA TYR A 100 37.21 -8.94 -2.76
C TYR A 100 36.35 -8.72 -4.03
N CYS A 101 35.12 -8.25 -3.83
CA CYS A 101 34.20 -7.89 -4.91
C CYS A 101 33.45 -6.61 -4.53
N LYS A 102 33.77 -5.49 -5.20
CA LYS A 102 32.91 -4.31 -5.18
C LYS A 102 31.94 -4.41 -6.33
N ALA A 103 30.65 -4.52 -6.04
CA ALA A 103 29.60 -4.49 -7.02
C ALA A 103 28.93 -3.11 -7.06
N ARG A 104 28.59 -2.61 -8.25
CA ARG A 104 27.93 -1.32 -8.46
C ARG A 104 26.81 -1.50 -9.48
N TYR A 105 25.64 -0.96 -9.15
CA TYR A 105 24.51 -0.82 -10.08
C TYR A 105 24.36 0.65 -10.45
N GLU A 106 24.31 0.98 -11.70
CA GLU A 106 24.01 2.30 -12.22
C GLU A 106 23.00 2.17 -13.35
N ALA A 107 21.78 2.60 -13.10
CA ALA A 107 20.70 2.73 -14.10
C ALA A 107 20.83 1.80 -15.32
N GLY A 108 20.56 0.51 -15.14
CA GLY A 108 20.59 -0.49 -16.22
C GLY A 108 21.95 -1.14 -16.50
N LYS A 109 23.00 -0.84 -15.71
CA LYS A 109 24.33 -1.42 -15.82
C LYS A 109 24.77 -2.04 -14.51
N ARG A 110 25.35 -3.24 -14.55
CA ARG A 110 26.00 -3.86 -13.38
C ARG A 110 27.49 -3.93 -13.60
N GLU A 111 28.28 -3.47 -12.61
CA GLU A 111 29.74 -3.44 -12.63
C GLU A 111 30.31 -4.17 -11.43
N TYR A 112 31.44 -4.85 -11.63
CA TYR A 112 32.18 -5.52 -10.56
C TYR A 112 33.65 -5.18 -10.69
N LEU A 113 34.27 -4.82 -9.55
CA LEU A 113 35.72 -4.71 -9.40
C LEU A 113 36.18 -5.79 -8.43
N MET A 114 37.03 -6.70 -8.92
CA MET A 114 37.38 -7.90 -8.19
C MET A 114 38.89 -7.99 -7.98
N LYS A 115 39.29 -8.48 -6.82
CA LYS A 115 40.70 -8.80 -6.45
C LYS A 115 40.71 -10.11 -5.72
N ASP A 116 41.81 -10.84 -5.89
CA ASP A 116 42.01 -12.11 -5.20
C ASP A 116 43.49 -12.36 -4.97
N LYS A 117 43.85 -12.98 -3.86
CA LYS A 117 45.25 -13.32 -3.53
C LYS A 117 45.89 -14.27 -4.54
N ARG A 118 45.08 -15.07 -5.27
CA ARG A 118 45.54 -15.98 -6.33
C ARG A 118 46.02 -15.27 -7.59
N TRP A 119 45.79 -13.95 -7.69
CA TRP A 119 46.07 -13.14 -8.90
C TRP A 119 47.38 -12.30 -8.79
N ASP A 120 48.14 -12.42 -7.70
CA ASP A 120 49.39 -11.70 -7.51
C ASP A 120 49.31 -10.17 -7.79
N GLY A 121 48.24 -9.55 -7.23
CA GLY A 121 47.98 -8.11 -7.37
C GLY A 121 47.13 -7.74 -8.61
N GLY A 122 46.70 -8.72 -9.36
CA GLY A 122 45.77 -8.52 -10.49
C GLY A 122 44.41 -7.97 -10.08
N VAL A 123 43.82 -7.17 -10.96
CA VAL A 123 42.45 -6.61 -10.83
C VAL A 123 41.63 -7.01 -12.04
N LEU A 124 40.50 -7.64 -11.81
CA LEU A 124 39.55 -7.97 -12.86
C LEU A 124 38.31 -7.07 -12.73
N LYS A 125 38.00 -6.37 -13.81
CA LYS A 125 36.76 -5.58 -13.93
C LYS A 125 35.79 -6.31 -14.84
N LEU A 126 34.53 -6.29 -14.47
CA LEU A 126 33.45 -6.86 -15.26
C LEU A 126 32.30 -5.84 -15.33
N SER A 127 31.81 -5.58 -16.53
CA SER A 127 30.55 -4.83 -16.70
C SER A 127 29.58 -5.60 -17.55
N VAL A 128 28.27 -5.41 -17.24
CA VAL A 128 27.17 -6.19 -17.81
C VAL A 128 26.05 -5.26 -18.24
N LEU A 129 25.56 -5.45 -19.46
CA LEU A 129 24.46 -4.69 -20.06
C LEU A 129 23.48 -5.64 -20.75
N ALA A 130 22.20 -5.33 -20.67
CA ALA A 130 21.21 -5.94 -21.56
C ALA A 130 21.26 -5.28 -22.94
N TYR A 131 20.91 -6.03 -24.00
CA TYR A 131 20.78 -5.47 -25.34
C TYR A 131 19.46 -4.71 -25.50
N PRO A 132 19.45 -3.57 -26.20
CA PRO A 132 18.23 -2.86 -26.49
C PRO A 132 17.33 -3.65 -27.42
N GLN A 133 16.04 -3.70 -27.11
CA GLN A 133 14.96 -4.24 -27.92
C GLN A 133 15.10 -5.73 -28.32
N THR A 134 16.02 -6.47 -27.71
CA THR A 134 16.24 -7.89 -27.98
C THR A 134 16.42 -8.70 -26.69
N GLU A 135 16.14 -9.99 -26.78
CA GLU A 135 16.38 -10.93 -25.66
C GLU A 135 17.86 -11.28 -25.59
N GLY A 136 18.65 -10.49 -24.85
CA GLY A 136 20.08 -10.77 -24.74
C GLY A 136 20.84 -9.81 -23.84
N ALA A 137 22.09 -10.13 -23.57
CA ALA A 137 23.00 -9.34 -22.74
C ALA A 137 24.46 -9.56 -23.14
N VAL A 138 25.32 -8.64 -22.71
CA VAL A 138 26.75 -8.67 -22.95
C VAL A 138 27.53 -8.44 -21.66
N TRP A 139 28.59 -9.22 -21.46
CA TRP A 139 29.59 -9.09 -20.41
C TRP A 139 30.91 -8.64 -21.04
N LYS A 140 31.50 -7.59 -20.46
CA LYS A 140 32.83 -7.11 -20.78
C LYS A 140 33.77 -7.35 -19.63
N PHE A 141 34.77 -8.18 -19.78
CA PHE A 141 35.87 -8.39 -18.86
C PHE A 141 37.08 -7.54 -19.27
N ALA A 142 37.72 -6.91 -18.29
CA ALA A 142 38.98 -6.21 -18.46
C ALA A 142 39.94 -6.57 -17.33
N ALA A 143 41.14 -6.97 -17.67
CA ALA A 143 42.17 -7.39 -16.73
C ALA A 143 43.31 -6.38 -16.64
N GLU A 144 43.70 -6.03 -15.42
CA GLU A 144 44.77 -5.08 -15.10
C GLU A 144 45.77 -5.74 -14.12
N ASN A 145 47.08 -5.48 -14.30
CA ASN A 145 48.15 -5.87 -13.37
C ASN A 145 48.32 -7.39 -13.15
N PHE A 146 47.96 -8.23 -14.11
CA PHE A 146 48.17 -9.67 -14.01
C PHE A 146 49.57 -10.13 -14.48
N GLY A 147 50.52 -9.25 -14.71
CA GLY A 147 51.86 -9.57 -15.18
C GLY A 147 51.83 -10.31 -16.54
N LYS A 148 52.53 -11.44 -16.62
CA LYS A 148 52.52 -12.30 -17.83
C LYS A 148 51.51 -13.43 -17.76
N ALA A 149 50.64 -13.45 -16.78
CA ALA A 149 49.67 -14.51 -16.61
C ALA A 149 48.67 -14.59 -17.76
N LYS A 150 48.41 -15.80 -18.24
CA LYS A 150 47.34 -16.09 -19.13
C LYS A 150 46.05 -16.26 -18.31
N ILE A 151 45.05 -15.49 -18.63
CA ILE A 151 43.77 -15.56 -17.94
C ILE A 151 42.77 -16.21 -18.92
N GLU A 152 42.16 -17.28 -18.54
CA GLU A 152 41.06 -17.92 -19.24
C GLU A 152 39.76 -17.73 -18.42
N ILE A 153 38.75 -17.17 -19.06
CA ILE A 153 37.40 -17.07 -18.49
C ILE A 153 36.51 -18.12 -19.18
N VAL A 154 35.85 -18.92 -18.40
CA VAL A 154 34.90 -19.94 -18.88
C VAL A 154 33.49 -19.54 -18.42
N GLY A 155 32.65 -19.16 -19.39
CA GLY A 155 31.21 -18.94 -19.16
C GLY A 155 30.43 -20.24 -19.30
N MET A 156 29.50 -20.46 -18.39
CA MET A 156 28.66 -21.66 -18.36
C MET A 156 27.19 -21.25 -18.19
N ILE A 157 26.33 -21.87 -18.98
CA ILE A 157 24.88 -21.75 -18.85
C ILE A 157 24.27 -23.11 -18.60
N CYS A 158 23.40 -23.21 -17.59
CA CYS A 158 22.72 -24.44 -17.22
C CYS A 158 21.27 -24.20 -16.80
N GLU A 159 20.56 -25.27 -16.53
CA GLU A 159 19.22 -25.21 -15.97
C GLU A 159 19.24 -24.66 -14.54
N THR A 160 18.15 -24.05 -14.15
CA THR A 160 17.88 -23.59 -12.79
C THR A 160 17.16 -24.68 -11.98
N ARG A 161 17.18 -24.59 -10.66
CA ARG A 161 16.40 -25.48 -9.78
C ARG A 161 14.92 -25.48 -10.12
N VAL A 162 14.40 -24.28 -10.50
CA VAL A 162 13.00 -24.07 -10.86
C VAL A 162 12.94 -23.41 -12.23
N SER A 163 12.35 -24.08 -13.20
CA SER A 163 12.20 -23.55 -14.56
C SER A 163 11.06 -22.55 -14.71
N LYS A 164 10.11 -22.57 -13.75
CA LYS A 164 8.94 -21.70 -13.72
C LYS A 164 8.64 -21.32 -12.27
N PHE A 165 8.48 -20.06 -11.98
CA PHE A 165 8.06 -19.58 -10.66
C PHE A 165 6.58 -19.90 -10.41
N LYS A 166 6.26 -20.11 -9.14
CA LYS A 166 4.90 -20.45 -8.69
C LYS A 166 3.92 -19.31 -8.94
N ARG A 167 4.39 -18.06 -8.81
CA ARG A 167 3.52 -16.89 -8.98
C ARG A 167 4.24 -15.79 -9.76
N ALA A 168 3.87 -15.61 -11.02
CA ALA A 168 4.19 -14.47 -11.90
C ALA A 168 5.60 -13.83 -11.80
N GLY A 169 6.61 -14.58 -11.32
CA GLY A 169 7.99 -14.11 -11.22
C GLY A 169 8.35 -13.36 -9.93
N ASP A 170 7.51 -13.41 -8.91
CA ASP A 170 7.81 -12.83 -7.61
C ASP A 170 8.89 -13.65 -6.90
N ILE A 171 10.05 -13.03 -6.68
CA ILE A 171 11.11 -13.59 -5.84
C ILE A 171 10.88 -13.08 -4.41
N GLY A 172 10.83 -14.02 -3.47
CA GLY A 172 10.69 -13.72 -2.05
C GLY A 172 9.84 -14.78 -1.37
N LYS A 173 8.55 -14.62 -1.38
CA LYS A 173 7.60 -15.40 -0.62
C LYS A 173 7.37 -16.83 -1.12
N PHE A 174 7.23 -17.02 -2.42
CA PHE A 174 6.91 -18.32 -3.04
C PHE A 174 8.11 -19.03 -3.62
N ASP A 175 9.04 -18.26 -4.16
CA ASP A 175 10.29 -18.74 -4.72
C ASP A 175 11.41 -17.80 -4.28
N GLY A 176 12.31 -18.30 -3.43
CA GLY A 176 13.48 -17.55 -3.00
C GLY A 176 14.54 -17.41 -4.09
N PRO A 177 15.61 -16.64 -3.86
CA PRO A 177 16.71 -16.50 -4.80
C PRO A 177 17.32 -17.83 -5.25
N GLU A 178 17.25 -18.86 -4.40
CA GLU A 178 17.73 -20.20 -4.69
C GLU A 178 17.00 -20.89 -5.85
N ALA A 179 15.83 -20.39 -6.23
CA ALA A 179 15.10 -20.91 -7.41
C ALA A 179 15.91 -20.72 -8.71
N PHE A 180 16.72 -19.67 -8.79
CA PHE A 180 17.62 -19.42 -9.91
C PHE A 180 18.96 -20.18 -9.83
N ASP A 181 19.30 -20.78 -8.70
CA ASP A 181 20.54 -21.54 -8.57
C ASP A 181 20.54 -22.76 -9.50
N ALA A 182 21.74 -23.19 -9.89
CA ALA A 182 21.91 -24.47 -10.56
C ALA A 182 21.55 -25.63 -9.59
N PRO A 183 20.92 -26.70 -10.06
CA PRO A 183 20.75 -27.92 -9.27
C PRO A 183 22.09 -28.55 -8.93
N ALA A 184 22.12 -29.47 -7.96
CA ALA A 184 23.35 -30.13 -7.52
C ALA A 184 24.10 -30.85 -8.67
N GLN A 185 23.37 -31.39 -9.64
CA GLN A 185 23.91 -31.99 -10.88
C GLN A 185 23.26 -31.24 -12.08
N PRO A 186 23.83 -30.09 -12.45
CA PRO A 186 23.22 -29.26 -13.50
C PRO A 186 23.42 -29.91 -14.88
N LYS A 187 22.36 -29.93 -15.66
CA LYS A 187 22.48 -30.20 -17.09
C LYS A 187 23.10 -28.95 -17.74
N MET A 188 24.35 -29.09 -18.17
CA MET A 188 25.03 -28.03 -18.89
C MET A 188 24.43 -27.89 -20.28
N LEU A 189 24.04 -26.67 -20.64
CA LEU A 189 23.45 -26.34 -21.95
C LEU A 189 24.51 -25.78 -22.89
N SER A 190 25.44 -24.99 -22.36
CA SER A 190 26.54 -24.43 -23.11
C SER A 190 27.71 -24.12 -22.18
N THR A 191 28.93 -24.29 -22.70
CA THR A 191 30.18 -23.88 -22.08
C THR A 191 31.08 -23.22 -23.14
N VAL A 192 31.50 -22.00 -22.87
CA VAL A 192 32.29 -21.18 -23.80
C VAL A 192 33.49 -20.60 -23.05
N ALA A 193 34.68 -20.64 -23.66
CA ALA A 193 35.91 -20.14 -23.08
C ALA A 193 36.52 -19.03 -23.91
N GLY A 194 37.08 -18.03 -23.23
CA GLY A 194 37.84 -16.97 -23.86
C GLY A 194 39.13 -16.69 -23.08
N ILE A 195 40.12 -16.18 -23.78
CA ILE A 195 41.51 -15.99 -23.26
C ILE A 195 41.90 -14.53 -23.35
N MET A 196 42.42 -13.97 -22.26
CA MET A 196 43.07 -12.67 -22.21
C MET A 196 44.58 -12.85 -21.99
N THR A 197 45.41 -12.13 -22.76
CA THR A 197 46.87 -12.10 -22.59
C THR A 197 47.37 -10.66 -22.61
N GLN A 198 48.41 -10.32 -21.84
CA GLN A 198 48.93 -8.96 -21.78
C GLN A 198 49.60 -8.41 -23.08
N LYS A 199 49.93 -9.26 -24.05
CA LYS A 199 50.39 -8.82 -25.39
C LYS A 199 49.25 -8.63 -26.39
N GLY A 200 47.97 -8.88 -25.95
CA GLY A 200 46.75 -8.71 -26.71
C GLY A 200 45.75 -7.81 -26.00
N ALA A 201 44.51 -7.81 -26.45
CA ALA A 201 43.46 -7.04 -25.80
C ALA A 201 43.29 -7.42 -24.33
N ALA A 202 43.44 -6.43 -23.45
CA ALA A 202 43.13 -6.57 -22.04
C ALA A 202 41.60 -6.78 -21.81
N GLU A 203 40.82 -6.98 -22.90
CA GLU A 203 39.36 -7.10 -22.86
C GLU A 203 38.90 -8.42 -23.50
N LEU A 204 37.85 -8.98 -22.92
CA LEU A 204 37.17 -10.19 -23.39
C LEU A 204 35.67 -10.00 -23.25
N TYR A 205 34.91 -10.43 -24.24
CA TYR A 205 33.46 -10.28 -24.28
C TYR A 205 32.77 -11.64 -24.31
N PHE A 206 31.66 -11.75 -23.55
CA PHE A 206 30.69 -12.81 -23.68
C PHE A 206 29.33 -12.19 -24.02
N SER A 207 28.51 -12.92 -24.76
CA SER A 207 27.16 -12.53 -25.11
C SER A 207 26.21 -13.67 -24.88
N VAL A 208 25.01 -13.36 -24.44
CA VAL A 208 23.87 -14.27 -24.50
C VAL A 208 22.84 -13.69 -25.44
N ASP A 209 22.41 -14.47 -26.39
CA ASP A 209 21.30 -14.19 -27.28
C ASP A 209 20.20 -15.21 -26.96
N ASN A 210 19.11 -14.74 -26.42
CA ASN A 210 18.03 -15.52 -25.79
C ASN A 210 18.55 -16.39 -24.61
N THR A 211 18.94 -17.63 -24.87
CA THR A 211 19.51 -18.58 -23.90
C THR A 211 20.82 -19.21 -24.38
N VAL A 212 21.42 -18.69 -25.47
CA VAL A 212 22.64 -19.23 -26.06
C VAL A 212 23.83 -18.33 -25.70
N LEU A 213 24.74 -18.84 -24.88
CA LEU A 213 25.96 -18.14 -24.49
C LEU A 213 27.05 -18.34 -25.59
N SER A 214 27.73 -17.27 -25.92
CA SER A 214 28.78 -17.28 -26.96
C SER A 214 29.91 -16.31 -26.60
N THR A 215 31.07 -16.50 -27.24
CA THR A 215 32.09 -15.49 -27.39
C THR A 215 32.35 -15.28 -28.89
N GLY A 216 32.49 -14.06 -29.34
CA GLY A 216 32.77 -13.73 -30.73
C GLY A 216 34.13 -13.04 -30.90
N LYS A 217 34.37 -12.52 -32.12
CA LYS A 217 35.51 -11.62 -32.36
C LYS A 217 35.36 -10.39 -31.47
N ASN A 218 36.39 -10.06 -30.69
CA ASN A 218 36.38 -8.95 -29.75
C ASN A 218 35.92 -7.63 -30.40
N SER A 219 36.31 -7.36 -31.65
CA SER A 219 35.92 -6.15 -32.37
C SER A 219 34.40 -6.05 -32.62
N GLU A 220 33.74 -7.16 -32.90
CA GLU A 220 32.27 -7.21 -33.10
C GLU A 220 31.54 -7.09 -31.78
N MET A 221 31.96 -7.85 -30.78
CA MET A 221 31.38 -7.80 -29.43
C MET A 221 31.56 -6.44 -28.76
N CYS A 222 32.71 -5.78 -29.00
CA CYS A 222 32.96 -4.42 -28.55
C CYS A 222 31.93 -3.45 -29.13
N LYS A 223 31.62 -3.54 -30.42
CA LYS A 223 30.58 -2.70 -31.06
C LYS A 223 29.20 -2.93 -30.43
N ARG A 224 28.82 -4.19 -30.21
CA ARG A 224 27.57 -4.54 -29.56
C ARG A 224 27.50 -3.96 -28.12
N TYR A 225 28.60 -4.09 -27.38
CA TYR A 225 28.71 -3.50 -26.04
C TYR A 225 28.58 -1.97 -26.07
N GLN A 226 29.29 -1.31 -27.00
CA GLN A 226 29.23 0.15 -27.14
C GLN A 226 27.82 0.63 -27.52
N ALA A 227 27.14 -0.08 -28.40
CA ALA A 227 25.76 0.25 -28.76
C ALA A 227 24.78 0.08 -27.58
N ALA A 228 24.94 -0.99 -26.80
CA ALA A 228 24.14 -1.20 -25.61
C ALA A 228 24.40 -0.13 -24.52
N GLU A 229 25.69 0.26 -24.32
CA GLU A 229 26.07 1.31 -23.38
C GLU A 229 25.54 2.69 -23.79
N GLN A 230 25.64 3.00 -25.13
CA GLN A 230 25.10 4.27 -25.64
C GLN A 230 23.59 4.36 -25.43
N TRP A 231 22.84 3.34 -25.84
CA TRP A 231 21.41 3.28 -25.62
C TRP A 231 21.02 3.43 -24.14
N ARG A 232 21.69 2.65 -23.26
CA ARG A 232 21.47 2.73 -21.82
C ARG A 232 21.79 4.12 -21.25
N SER A 233 22.91 4.69 -21.66
CA SER A 233 23.37 6.00 -21.20
C SER A 233 22.42 7.11 -21.65
N ASP A 234 22.01 7.10 -22.91
CA ASP A 234 21.06 8.08 -23.46
C ASP A 234 19.72 8.01 -22.70
N LEU A 235 19.22 6.79 -22.48
CA LEU A 235 17.98 6.59 -21.73
C LEU A 235 18.13 7.02 -20.27
N ALA A 236 19.13 6.55 -19.56
CA ALA A 236 19.35 6.85 -18.15
C ALA A 236 19.66 8.33 -17.86
N SER A 237 20.20 9.05 -18.85
CA SER A 237 20.50 10.48 -18.72
C SER A 237 19.34 11.40 -19.12
N SER A 238 18.22 10.86 -19.57
CA SER A 238 17.03 11.68 -19.90
C SER A 238 16.40 12.35 -18.67
N VAL A 239 16.63 11.79 -17.46
CA VAL A 239 16.23 12.43 -16.21
C VAL A 239 17.40 12.40 -15.21
N ILE A 240 17.86 13.57 -14.81
CA ILE A 240 19.00 13.73 -13.91
C ILE A 240 18.60 14.57 -12.71
N PHE A 241 18.83 14.03 -11.53
CA PHE A 241 18.71 14.75 -10.26
C PHE A 241 20.11 15.07 -9.72
N ASN A 242 20.32 16.35 -9.37
CA ASN A 242 21.51 16.77 -8.64
C ASN A 242 21.06 17.52 -7.38
N THR A 243 21.42 16.95 -6.25
CA THR A 243 21.08 17.47 -4.92
C THR A 243 22.30 17.38 -4.00
N PRO A 244 22.35 18.10 -2.89
CA PRO A 244 23.36 17.90 -1.85
C PRO A 244 23.27 16.52 -1.19
N ASP A 245 22.15 15.81 -1.33
CA ASP A 245 21.93 14.48 -0.78
C ASP A 245 22.34 13.39 -1.78
N ALA A 246 23.49 12.78 -1.55
CA ALA A 246 24.04 11.74 -2.43
C ALA A 246 23.12 10.52 -2.60
N TYR A 247 22.23 10.25 -1.65
CA TYR A 247 21.29 9.12 -1.74
C TYR A 247 20.17 9.34 -2.78
N LEU A 248 19.84 10.59 -3.11
CA LEU A 248 18.77 10.91 -4.07
C LEU A 248 19.28 10.97 -5.53
N ASN A 249 20.56 11.27 -5.74
CA ASN A 249 21.11 11.50 -7.08
C ASN A 249 21.05 10.29 -8.03
N PRO A 250 21.12 9.02 -7.57
CA PRO A 250 20.97 7.86 -8.44
C PRO A 250 19.54 7.60 -8.92
N VAL A 251 18.53 8.22 -8.29
CA VAL A 251 17.12 7.84 -8.46
C VAL A 251 16.58 8.17 -9.86
N GLY A 252 16.94 9.32 -10.44
CA GLY A 252 16.40 9.75 -11.74
C GLY A 252 16.61 8.74 -12.86
N GLY A 253 17.86 8.42 -13.17
CA GLY A 253 18.17 7.43 -14.22
C GLY A 253 17.67 6.02 -13.90
N THR A 254 17.70 5.64 -12.61
CA THR A 254 17.16 4.34 -12.18
C THR A 254 15.65 4.24 -12.42
N MET A 255 14.91 5.32 -12.20
CA MET A 255 13.47 5.43 -12.45
C MET A 255 13.15 5.29 -13.94
N VAL A 256 13.92 5.95 -14.81
CA VAL A 256 13.77 5.83 -16.27
C VAL A 256 13.98 4.37 -16.71
N MET A 257 15.00 3.70 -16.16
CA MET A 257 15.25 2.28 -16.48
C MET A 257 14.16 1.34 -15.96
N ALA A 258 13.58 1.62 -14.79
CA ALA A 258 12.44 0.86 -14.27
C ALA A 258 11.20 1.04 -15.16
N ALA A 259 10.94 2.27 -15.60
CA ALA A 259 9.87 2.58 -16.57
C ALA A 259 10.08 1.83 -17.90
N ASP A 260 11.30 1.86 -18.46
CA ASP A 260 11.62 1.10 -19.69
C ASP A 260 11.38 -0.40 -19.48
N GLY A 261 11.75 -0.94 -18.33
CA GLY A 261 11.51 -2.33 -17.96
C GLY A 261 10.03 -2.72 -17.90
N ALA A 262 9.17 -1.79 -17.51
CA ALA A 262 7.72 -2.01 -17.43
C ALA A 262 7.01 -1.89 -18.78
N TRP A 263 7.64 -1.32 -19.79
CA TRP A 263 7.06 -1.17 -21.12
C TRP A 263 7.07 -2.49 -21.89
N ASN A 264 5.92 -2.93 -22.42
CA ASN A 264 5.79 -4.18 -23.20
C ASN A 264 5.63 -3.97 -24.72
N GLY A 265 5.85 -2.74 -25.18
CA GLY A 265 5.66 -2.38 -26.60
C GLY A 265 4.28 -1.81 -26.91
N GLN A 266 3.29 -1.96 -26.00
CA GLN A 266 1.93 -1.49 -26.18
C GLN A 266 1.40 -0.72 -24.98
N VAL A 267 1.65 -1.21 -23.76
CA VAL A 267 1.16 -0.59 -22.52
C VAL A 267 2.20 -0.70 -21.41
N TRP A 268 2.07 0.15 -20.40
CA TRP A 268 2.74 -0.01 -19.13
C TRP A 268 2.16 -1.21 -18.40
N THR A 269 3.00 -2.17 -18.03
CA THR A 269 2.59 -3.36 -17.27
C THR A 269 2.63 -3.07 -15.77
N HIS A 270 1.96 -3.89 -14.97
CA HIS A 270 1.87 -3.72 -13.52
C HIS A 270 3.23 -3.76 -12.81
N GLY A 271 4.17 -4.57 -13.29
CA GLY A 271 5.55 -4.62 -12.84
C GLY A 271 6.53 -4.93 -13.95
N ALA A 272 7.79 -4.58 -13.76
CA ALA A 272 8.85 -4.80 -14.76
C ALA A 272 9.37 -6.24 -14.77
N VAL A 273 9.28 -6.96 -13.65
CA VAL A 273 9.74 -8.36 -13.48
C VAL A 273 8.58 -9.27 -13.13
N GLY A 274 8.14 -9.20 -11.85
CA GLY A 274 6.95 -9.89 -11.40
C GLY A 274 5.68 -9.16 -11.82
N TRP A 275 4.57 -9.87 -11.92
CA TRP A 275 3.28 -9.27 -12.29
C TRP A 275 3.34 -8.44 -13.58
N ARG A 276 4.14 -8.87 -14.56
CA ARG A 276 4.27 -8.20 -15.85
C ARG A 276 3.03 -8.45 -16.70
N MET A 277 1.93 -7.85 -16.29
CA MET A 277 0.63 -8.00 -16.93
C MET A 277 -0.02 -6.64 -17.16
N PRO A 278 -0.88 -6.49 -18.18
CA PRO A 278 -1.63 -5.26 -18.42
C PRO A 278 -2.59 -4.95 -17.29
N LEU A 279 -2.65 -3.67 -16.91
CA LEU A 279 -3.68 -3.07 -16.06
C LEU A 279 -3.92 -1.63 -16.52
N PRO A 280 -5.16 -1.19 -16.73
CA PRO A 280 -5.45 0.22 -16.96
C PRO A 280 -5.34 0.97 -15.63
N GLY A 281 -4.56 2.03 -15.58
CA GLY A 281 -4.40 2.85 -14.39
C GLY A 281 -3.46 2.25 -13.33
N TRP A 282 -3.73 2.55 -12.06
CA TRP A 282 -2.88 2.28 -10.89
C TRP A 282 -1.59 3.09 -10.88
N ARG A 283 -1.67 4.39 -11.14
CA ARG A 283 -0.58 5.39 -11.14
C ARG A 283 0.63 5.08 -12.03
N ALA A 284 0.61 3.96 -12.75
CA ALA A 284 1.75 3.52 -13.56
C ALA A 284 2.05 4.48 -14.70
N ALA A 285 1.03 4.94 -15.40
CA ALA A 285 1.22 5.74 -16.60
C ALA A 285 1.65 7.19 -16.33
N TYR A 286 1.58 7.69 -15.08
CA TYR A 286 2.21 8.99 -14.76
C TYR A 286 3.68 9.05 -15.16
N MET A 287 4.43 7.92 -15.07
CA MET A 287 5.83 7.90 -15.45
C MET A 287 6.05 8.23 -16.93
N GLY A 288 5.09 7.98 -17.81
CA GLY A 288 5.23 8.28 -19.23
C GLY A 288 5.42 9.76 -19.50
N ASP A 289 4.59 10.61 -18.93
CA ASP A 289 4.68 12.07 -19.11
C ASP A 289 5.79 12.68 -18.25
N PHE A 290 5.88 12.34 -16.96
CA PHE A 290 6.88 12.93 -16.07
C PHE A 290 8.33 12.55 -16.45
N LEU A 291 8.55 11.41 -17.10
CA LEU A 291 9.87 11.01 -17.60
C LEU A 291 10.07 11.36 -19.08
N GLY A 292 9.10 12.04 -19.72
CA GLY A 292 9.18 12.50 -21.10
C GLY A 292 9.04 11.41 -22.17
N MET A 293 8.40 10.29 -21.83
CA MET A 293 8.14 9.18 -22.76
C MET A 293 6.79 9.35 -23.48
N PHE A 294 6.52 10.53 -24.03
CA PHE A 294 5.21 10.94 -24.56
C PHE A 294 4.65 10.02 -25.66
N ASP A 295 5.51 9.49 -26.55
CA ASP A 295 5.06 8.57 -27.61
C ASP A 295 4.52 7.26 -27.02
N ARG A 296 5.20 6.68 -26.04
CA ARG A 296 4.75 5.46 -25.34
C ARG A 296 3.45 5.72 -24.58
N GLN A 297 3.32 6.92 -24.01
CA GLN A 297 2.14 7.34 -23.28
C GLN A 297 0.89 7.35 -24.17
N ARG A 298 0.97 7.95 -25.36
CA ARG A 298 -0.13 7.94 -26.34
C ARG A 298 -0.47 6.54 -26.83
N ILE A 299 0.53 5.68 -27.08
CA ILE A 299 0.30 4.27 -27.44
C ILE A 299 -0.49 3.55 -26.35
N HIS A 300 -0.11 3.74 -25.08
CA HIS A 300 -0.81 3.19 -23.92
C HIS A 300 -2.27 3.63 -23.85
N PHE A 301 -2.53 4.93 -23.94
CA PHE A 301 -3.89 5.46 -23.88
C PHE A 301 -4.74 5.00 -25.05
N ASP A 302 -4.19 4.98 -26.27
CA ASP A 302 -4.88 4.50 -27.45
C ASP A 302 -5.25 3.01 -27.36
N ALA A 303 -4.39 2.19 -26.78
CA ALA A 303 -4.64 0.77 -26.61
C ALA A 303 -5.78 0.50 -25.62
N TYR A 304 -5.83 1.23 -24.53
CA TYR A 304 -6.92 1.10 -23.54
C TYR A 304 -8.20 1.83 -23.96
N ALA A 305 -8.13 2.89 -24.76
CA ALA A 305 -9.32 3.48 -25.37
C ALA A 305 -10.14 2.46 -26.16
N LYS A 306 -9.47 1.54 -26.85
CA LYS A 306 -10.13 0.42 -27.57
C LYS A 306 -10.65 -0.69 -26.64
N SER A 307 -10.31 -0.65 -25.37
CA SER A 307 -10.81 -1.58 -24.35
C SER A 307 -12.09 -1.07 -23.67
N GLN A 308 -12.55 0.12 -24.04
CA GLN A 308 -13.76 0.67 -23.48
C GLN A 308 -15.00 -0.08 -23.98
N VAL A 309 -15.90 -0.44 -23.09
CA VAL A 309 -17.20 -1.05 -23.41
C VAL A 309 -18.08 -0.02 -24.09
N THR A 310 -18.68 -0.40 -25.24
CA THR A 310 -19.52 0.48 -26.06
C THR A 310 -20.82 -0.14 -26.55
N ASP A 311 -21.08 -1.40 -26.22
CA ASP A 311 -22.21 -2.21 -26.70
C ASP A 311 -23.17 -2.66 -25.57
N ILE A 312 -22.97 -2.18 -24.35
CA ILE A 312 -23.83 -2.47 -23.20
C ILE A 312 -24.38 -1.15 -22.67
N PRO A 313 -25.69 -0.87 -22.81
CA PRO A 313 -26.26 0.39 -22.36
C PRO A 313 -26.05 0.63 -20.86
N VAL A 314 -25.67 1.85 -20.52
CA VAL A 314 -25.60 2.28 -19.12
C VAL A 314 -26.98 2.31 -18.53
N THR A 315 -27.19 1.58 -17.44
CA THR A 315 -28.43 1.62 -16.64
C THR A 315 -28.11 2.19 -15.27
N ARG A 316 -29.00 3.04 -14.77
CA ARG A 316 -28.87 3.58 -13.43
C ARG A 316 -29.23 2.47 -12.42
N PRO A 317 -28.31 2.09 -11.50
CA PRO A 317 -28.65 1.07 -10.52
C PRO A 317 -29.73 1.57 -9.55
N HIS A 318 -30.45 0.64 -8.96
CA HIS A 318 -31.36 0.96 -7.87
C HIS A 318 -30.54 1.49 -6.69
N VAL A 319 -30.90 2.65 -6.17
CA VAL A 319 -30.14 3.31 -5.12
C VAL A 319 -30.17 2.49 -3.83
N MET A 320 -31.35 1.97 -3.48
CA MET A 320 -31.52 1.18 -2.27
C MET A 320 -32.71 0.22 -2.44
N ASP A 321 -32.49 -1.06 -2.26
CA ASP A 321 -33.53 -2.07 -2.21
C ASP A 321 -33.30 -2.97 -0.99
N LYS A 322 -33.91 -2.57 0.13
CA LYS A 322 -33.74 -3.29 1.40
C LYS A 322 -34.46 -4.64 1.38
N GLU A 323 -35.54 -4.79 0.62
CA GLU A 323 -36.30 -6.05 0.52
C GLU A 323 -35.43 -7.15 -0.10
N HIS A 324 -34.70 -6.80 -1.16
CA HIS A 324 -33.78 -7.72 -1.83
C HIS A 324 -32.33 -7.61 -1.33
N ASN A 325 -32.08 -6.80 -0.30
CA ASN A 325 -30.73 -6.51 0.22
C ASN A 325 -29.76 -6.08 -0.88
N LEU A 326 -30.22 -5.26 -1.82
CA LEU A 326 -29.41 -4.75 -2.91
C LEU A 326 -28.87 -3.36 -2.55
N SER A 327 -27.57 -3.22 -2.51
CA SER A 327 -26.95 -1.90 -2.47
C SER A 327 -26.75 -1.37 -3.87
N ARG A 328 -25.96 -1.99 -4.68
CA ARG A 328 -25.80 -1.69 -6.10
C ARG A 328 -24.88 -2.68 -6.80
N GLY A 329 -24.90 -2.67 -8.08
CA GLY A 329 -24.03 -3.34 -9.04
C GLY A 329 -23.56 -4.75 -8.68
N ALA A 330 -23.91 -5.75 -9.44
CA ALA A 330 -23.31 -7.07 -9.31
C ALA A 330 -21.94 -7.09 -10.00
N TYR A 331 -20.98 -7.84 -9.47
CA TYR A 331 -19.71 -8.17 -10.15
C TYR A 331 -20.00 -9.16 -11.27
N GLU A 332 -20.75 -8.70 -12.25
CA GLU A 332 -21.26 -9.49 -13.34
C GLU A 332 -21.31 -8.67 -14.62
N TRP A 333 -20.96 -9.31 -15.74
CA TRP A 333 -20.95 -8.66 -17.05
C TRP A 333 -22.35 -8.22 -17.47
N GLY A 334 -22.45 -7.00 -17.99
CA GLY A 334 -23.73 -6.42 -18.41
C GLY A 334 -24.54 -5.73 -17.31
N THR A 335 -24.02 -5.71 -16.07
CA THR A 335 -24.57 -4.89 -14.99
C THR A 335 -24.06 -3.44 -15.10
N PRO A 336 -24.63 -2.48 -14.35
CA PRO A 336 -24.16 -1.09 -14.37
C PRO A 336 -22.65 -0.94 -14.17
N MET A 337 -22.06 -1.76 -13.31
CA MET A 337 -20.61 -1.75 -13.05
C MET A 337 -19.78 -2.07 -14.30
N TYR A 338 -20.29 -2.86 -15.22
CA TYR A 338 -19.60 -3.30 -16.45
C TYR A 338 -20.42 -2.98 -17.69
N SER A 339 -20.70 -1.71 -17.89
CA SER A 339 -21.48 -1.17 -19.00
C SER A 339 -20.69 -0.15 -19.83
N ASN A 340 -21.33 0.49 -20.81
CA ASN A 340 -20.67 1.49 -21.66
C ASN A 340 -19.94 2.57 -20.85
N GLY A 341 -18.69 2.77 -21.19
CA GLY A 341 -17.80 3.68 -20.50
C GLY A 341 -16.76 2.99 -19.62
N TYR A 342 -17.03 1.75 -19.14
CA TYR A 342 -16.06 0.95 -18.41
C TYR A 342 -14.89 0.54 -19.33
N ILE A 343 -13.66 0.63 -18.83
CA ILE A 343 -12.43 0.27 -19.54
C ILE A 343 -11.93 -1.08 -19.02
N CYS A 344 -11.88 -2.07 -19.91
CA CYS A 344 -11.52 -3.43 -19.60
C CYS A 344 -10.02 -3.59 -19.31
N ARG A 345 -9.67 -4.65 -18.59
CA ARG A 345 -8.32 -4.94 -18.11
C ARG A 345 -7.26 -5.04 -19.21
N ASN A 346 -7.56 -5.73 -20.29
CA ASN A 346 -6.57 -5.99 -21.34
C ASN A 346 -6.69 -4.97 -22.48
N PRO A 347 -5.55 -4.44 -22.99
CA PRO A 347 -5.58 -3.48 -24.08
C PRO A 347 -6.23 -4.09 -25.33
N GLU A 348 -6.98 -3.26 -26.05
CA GLU A 348 -7.68 -3.62 -27.29
C GLU A 348 -8.74 -4.75 -27.14
N ASN A 349 -9.15 -5.06 -25.89
CA ASN A 349 -10.15 -6.08 -25.58
C ASN A 349 -11.22 -5.52 -24.65
N ASN A 350 -12.39 -5.20 -25.21
CA ASN A 350 -13.53 -4.65 -24.49
C ASN A 350 -14.52 -5.70 -23.97
N LYS A 351 -14.09 -6.95 -23.78
CA LYS A 351 -14.94 -8.08 -23.32
C LYS A 351 -14.42 -8.73 -22.03
N GLN A 352 -13.38 -8.19 -21.42
CA GLN A 352 -12.78 -8.76 -20.20
C GLN A 352 -12.80 -7.73 -19.07
N PHE A 353 -13.74 -7.85 -18.16
CA PHE A 353 -13.76 -7.02 -16.95
C PHE A 353 -12.73 -7.45 -15.90
N HIS A 354 -12.43 -6.54 -15.02
CA HIS A 354 -11.63 -6.74 -13.81
C HIS A 354 -12.06 -5.71 -12.77
N HIS A 355 -11.13 -5.12 -12.04
CA HIS A 355 -11.42 -4.08 -11.06
C HIS A 355 -11.90 -2.80 -11.73
N TYR A 356 -13.03 -2.30 -11.30
CA TYR A 356 -13.66 -1.13 -11.91
C TYR A 356 -12.97 0.19 -11.53
N ASP A 357 -12.42 0.26 -10.34
CA ASP A 357 -11.78 1.46 -9.77
C ASP A 357 -10.46 1.84 -10.45
N MET A 358 -9.83 0.91 -11.19
CA MET A 358 -8.68 1.20 -12.04
C MET A 358 -8.99 2.25 -13.12
N ASN A 359 -10.24 2.35 -13.50
CA ASN A 359 -10.69 3.32 -14.51
C ASN A 359 -10.51 4.77 -14.06
N LEU A 360 -10.70 5.06 -12.77
CA LEU A 360 -10.48 6.40 -12.20
C LEU A 360 -9.07 6.91 -12.48
N VAL A 361 -8.09 6.07 -12.24
CA VAL A 361 -6.67 6.45 -12.37
C VAL A 361 -6.25 6.50 -13.84
N TYR A 362 -6.72 5.58 -14.68
CA TYR A 362 -6.46 5.65 -16.12
C TYR A 362 -6.94 6.98 -16.73
N ILE A 363 -8.13 7.42 -16.37
CA ILE A 363 -8.66 8.70 -16.86
C ILE A 363 -7.85 9.86 -16.29
N ASP A 364 -7.46 9.80 -15.03
CA ASP A 364 -6.63 10.83 -14.42
C ASP A 364 -5.26 10.96 -15.09
N GLU A 365 -4.60 9.84 -15.36
CA GLU A 365 -3.34 9.79 -16.10
C GLU A 365 -3.48 10.36 -17.53
N LEU A 366 -4.59 10.03 -18.22
CA LEU A 366 -4.89 10.58 -19.54
C LEU A 366 -5.11 12.11 -19.48
N LEU A 367 -5.79 12.61 -18.46
CA LEU A 367 -6.01 14.05 -18.30
C LEU A 367 -4.71 14.77 -17.95
N TRP A 368 -3.82 14.15 -17.18
CA TRP A 368 -2.48 14.66 -16.91
C TRP A 368 -1.65 14.81 -18.18
N HIS A 369 -1.77 13.88 -19.13
CA HIS A 369 -1.08 13.99 -20.43
C HIS A 369 -1.40 15.34 -21.13
N PHE A 370 -2.66 15.76 -21.11
CA PHE A 370 -3.06 17.04 -21.68
C PHE A 370 -2.54 18.27 -20.92
N GLN A 371 -2.15 18.09 -19.67
CA GLN A 371 -1.48 19.15 -18.93
C GLN A 371 -0.03 19.35 -19.35
N PHE A 372 0.57 18.41 -20.08
CA PHE A 372 1.92 18.58 -20.65
C PHE A 372 1.93 19.25 -22.03
N ASP A 373 0.97 18.96 -22.90
CA ASP A 373 1.03 19.42 -24.29
C ASP A 373 -0.19 20.21 -24.81
N ALA A 374 -1.35 20.04 -24.21
CA ALA A 374 -2.63 20.64 -24.61
C ALA A 374 -2.97 20.42 -26.10
N ASP A 375 -2.63 19.25 -26.67
CA ASP A 375 -2.89 18.87 -28.07
C ASP A 375 -4.39 18.68 -28.33
N THR A 376 -5.01 19.70 -28.93
CA THR A 376 -6.45 19.69 -29.22
C THR A 376 -6.87 18.63 -30.25
N ALA A 377 -5.97 18.18 -31.11
CA ALA A 377 -6.28 17.08 -32.05
C ALA A 377 -6.39 15.75 -31.32
N TYR A 378 -5.44 15.50 -30.39
CA TYR A 378 -5.49 14.31 -29.54
C TYR A 378 -6.65 14.39 -28.51
N MET A 379 -6.95 15.58 -28.00
CA MET A 379 -8.16 15.79 -27.15
C MET A 379 -9.44 15.39 -27.88
N ARG A 380 -9.62 15.82 -29.13
CA ARG A 380 -10.79 15.43 -29.94
C ARG A 380 -10.85 13.93 -30.19
N LYS A 381 -9.71 13.28 -30.41
CA LYS A 381 -9.63 11.83 -30.54
C LYS A 381 -10.07 11.08 -29.30
N MET A 382 -9.62 11.53 -28.12
CA MET A 382 -9.90 10.87 -26.83
C MET A 382 -11.21 11.33 -26.18
N TRP A 383 -11.81 12.42 -26.67
CA TRP A 383 -13.02 13.00 -26.07
C TRP A 383 -14.18 12.01 -25.96
N PRO A 384 -14.49 11.16 -26.96
CA PRO A 384 -15.55 10.16 -26.82
C PRO A 384 -15.31 9.18 -25.65
N VAL A 385 -14.04 8.79 -25.43
CA VAL A 385 -13.66 7.88 -24.34
C VAL A 385 -13.89 8.53 -22.97
N ILE A 386 -13.42 9.79 -22.82
CA ILE A 386 -13.58 10.57 -21.59
C ILE A 386 -15.06 10.81 -21.30
N LYS A 387 -15.83 11.23 -22.30
CA LYS A 387 -17.27 11.48 -22.17
C LYS A 387 -18.05 10.25 -21.72
N SER A 388 -17.76 9.10 -22.34
CA SER A 388 -18.42 7.84 -22.02
C SER A 388 -18.06 7.36 -20.60
N HIS A 389 -16.79 7.50 -20.21
CA HIS A 389 -16.34 7.17 -18.86
C HIS A 389 -17.04 8.05 -17.80
N LEU A 390 -17.05 9.37 -17.98
CA LEU A 390 -17.69 10.28 -17.01
C LEU A 390 -19.20 10.03 -16.88
N ALA A 391 -19.88 9.67 -17.99
CA ALA A 391 -21.27 9.27 -17.95
C ALA A 391 -21.48 7.94 -17.19
N TRP A 392 -20.58 6.98 -17.38
CA TRP A 392 -20.60 5.71 -16.65
C TRP A 392 -20.36 5.92 -15.14
N GLU A 393 -19.35 6.70 -14.78
CA GLU A 393 -19.07 7.06 -13.39
C GLU A 393 -20.29 7.70 -12.73
N LYS A 394 -20.86 8.74 -13.36
CA LYS A 394 -22.01 9.46 -12.83
C LYS A 394 -23.23 8.56 -12.63
N ASN A 395 -23.56 7.75 -13.63
CA ASN A 395 -24.75 6.91 -13.55
C ASN A 395 -24.59 5.73 -12.60
N THR A 396 -23.40 5.17 -12.51
CA THR A 396 -23.14 3.96 -11.72
C THR A 396 -22.79 4.29 -10.26
N TRP A 397 -21.97 5.32 -10.03
CA TRP A 397 -21.35 5.58 -8.73
C TRP A 397 -21.87 6.82 -8.00
N ASP A 398 -22.70 7.64 -8.65
CA ASP A 398 -23.52 8.69 -8.01
C ASP A 398 -24.95 8.66 -8.52
N PRO A 399 -25.67 7.52 -8.37
CA PRO A 399 -27.03 7.37 -8.93
C PRO A 399 -28.08 8.19 -8.20
N ASP A 400 -27.88 8.56 -6.94
CA ASP A 400 -28.78 9.43 -6.17
C ASP A 400 -28.47 10.92 -6.39
N ASN A 401 -27.41 11.22 -7.14
CA ASN A 401 -27.04 12.57 -7.57
C ASN A 401 -26.71 13.49 -6.38
N ASP A 402 -26.10 12.95 -5.34
CA ASP A 402 -25.77 13.67 -4.13
C ASP A 402 -24.35 14.29 -4.17
N GLY A 403 -23.56 13.97 -5.20
CA GLY A 403 -22.21 14.48 -5.45
C GLY A 403 -21.11 13.75 -4.72
N LEU A 404 -21.40 12.69 -3.99
CA LEU A 404 -20.40 11.75 -3.47
C LEU A 404 -20.40 10.49 -4.33
N TYR A 405 -19.25 10.16 -4.85
CA TYR A 405 -19.09 8.95 -5.67
C TYR A 405 -18.84 7.76 -4.77
N ASP A 406 -19.72 6.80 -4.86
CA ASP A 406 -19.67 5.59 -4.09
C ASP A 406 -18.52 4.71 -4.56
N ALA A 407 -17.97 3.96 -3.65
CA ALA A 407 -17.15 2.81 -3.98
C ALA A 407 -17.80 1.55 -3.44
N TYR A 408 -17.30 0.46 -3.89
CA TYR A 408 -17.79 -0.87 -3.56
C TYR A 408 -16.62 -1.74 -3.17
N CYS A 409 -16.55 -2.98 -3.51
CA CYS A 409 -15.29 -3.69 -3.38
C CYS A 409 -14.29 -3.16 -4.41
N CYS A 410 -13.27 -2.47 -3.98
CA CYS A 410 -12.25 -1.88 -4.84
C CYS A 410 -10.85 -2.38 -4.46
N ILE A 411 -9.89 -2.16 -5.35
CA ILE A 411 -8.50 -2.54 -5.09
C ILE A 411 -7.57 -1.33 -4.95
N TRP A 412 -8.12 -0.14 -5.03
CA TRP A 412 -7.33 1.06 -4.82
C TRP A 412 -6.57 0.96 -3.50
N ALA A 413 -5.27 1.21 -3.53
CA ALA A 413 -4.34 1.10 -2.42
C ALA A 413 -4.17 -0.30 -1.79
N SER A 414 -5.17 -1.16 -1.83
CA SER A 414 -5.08 -2.54 -1.34
C SER A 414 -6.17 -3.41 -1.92
N ASP A 415 -5.84 -4.67 -2.22
CA ASP A 415 -6.82 -5.63 -2.70
C ASP A 415 -7.96 -5.80 -1.68
N ALA A 416 -9.20 -5.79 -2.18
CA ALA A 416 -10.39 -6.07 -1.40
C ALA A 416 -10.77 -5.05 -0.31
N LEU A 417 -10.49 -3.77 -0.53
CA LEU A 417 -11.14 -2.72 0.26
C LEU A 417 -12.65 -2.75 0.01
N GLN A 418 -13.44 -2.76 1.08
CA GLN A 418 -14.89 -2.91 1.01
C GLN A 418 -15.60 -1.76 1.68
N TYR A 419 -16.09 -0.81 0.88
CA TYR A 419 -16.71 0.43 1.36
C TYR A 419 -18.22 0.37 1.56
N ASN A 420 -18.81 -0.78 1.45
CA ASN A 420 -20.26 -0.92 1.62
C ASN A 420 -21.07 0.04 0.75
N SER A 421 -20.62 0.30 -0.46
CA SER A 421 -21.24 1.23 -1.41
C SER A 421 -21.39 2.66 -0.88
N GLY A 422 -20.49 3.11 -0.03
CA GLY A 422 -20.54 4.47 0.52
C GLY A 422 -19.88 5.51 -0.38
N GLY A 423 -20.18 6.78 -0.17
CA GLY A 423 -19.56 7.92 -0.82
C GLY A 423 -18.13 8.09 -0.34
N VAL A 424 -17.16 7.71 -1.16
CA VAL A 424 -15.76 7.54 -0.78
C VAL A 424 -14.94 8.75 -1.18
N THR A 425 -14.06 9.18 -0.30
CA THR A 425 -13.27 10.41 -0.49
C THR A 425 -12.37 10.32 -1.73
N HIS A 426 -11.63 9.23 -1.93
CA HIS A 426 -10.72 9.13 -3.08
C HIS A 426 -11.46 9.05 -4.43
N SER A 427 -12.56 8.29 -4.51
CA SER A 427 -13.37 8.19 -5.73
C SER A 427 -14.02 9.53 -6.09
N SER A 428 -14.56 10.22 -5.10
CA SER A 428 -15.14 11.56 -5.28
C SER A 428 -14.09 12.59 -5.72
N ALA A 429 -12.89 12.55 -5.15
CA ALA A 429 -11.81 13.46 -5.51
C ALA A 429 -11.31 13.27 -6.95
N TYR A 430 -11.13 12.03 -7.40
CA TYR A 430 -10.78 11.76 -8.81
C TYR A 430 -11.87 12.23 -9.77
N ASN A 431 -13.15 11.99 -9.46
CA ASN A 431 -14.26 12.47 -10.28
C ASN A 431 -14.37 14.00 -10.29
N TYR A 432 -14.04 14.68 -9.18
CA TYR A 432 -13.93 16.14 -9.16
C TYR A 432 -12.90 16.64 -10.18
N ARG A 433 -11.64 16.17 -10.09
CA ARG A 433 -10.58 16.57 -11.02
C ARG A 433 -10.91 16.21 -12.47
N ALA A 434 -11.45 15.03 -12.69
CA ALA A 434 -11.82 14.59 -14.02
C ALA A 434 -12.87 15.50 -14.68
N ASN A 435 -13.93 15.87 -13.96
CA ASN A 435 -14.94 16.80 -14.47
C ASN A 435 -14.38 18.22 -14.64
N LEU A 436 -13.54 18.71 -13.72
CA LEU A 436 -12.91 20.03 -13.83
C LEU A 436 -12.05 20.15 -15.09
N LEU A 437 -11.18 19.16 -15.35
CA LEU A 437 -10.32 19.15 -16.52
C LEU A 437 -11.10 18.87 -17.81
N ALA A 438 -12.11 18.00 -17.78
CA ALA A 438 -12.99 17.77 -18.91
C ALA A 438 -13.77 19.04 -19.31
N ALA A 439 -14.21 19.86 -18.37
CA ALA A 439 -14.83 21.15 -18.67
C ALA A 439 -13.87 22.06 -19.43
N ARG A 440 -12.60 22.13 -19.00
CA ARG A 440 -11.58 22.93 -19.66
C ARG A 440 -11.26 22.42 -21.07
N MET A 441 -11.12 21.12 -21.21
CA MET A 441 -10.91 20.50 -22.52
C MET A 441 -12.10 20.73 -23.46
N ALA A 442 -13.34 20.61 -22.96
CA ALA A 442 -14.56 20.88 -23.74
C ALA A 442 -14.53 22.28 -24.37
N GLU A 443 -14.15 23.32 -23.57
CA GLU A 443 -13.95 24.69 -24.08
C GLU A 443 -12.95 24.75 -25.22
N MET A 444 -11.78 24.11 -25.04
CA MET A 444 -10.69 24.15 -26.02
C MET A 444 -11.04 23.47 -27.33
N ILE A 445 -11.91 22.45 -27.31
CA ILE A 445 -12.30 21.69 -28.51
C ILE A 445 -13.67 22.08 -29.07
N GLY A 446 -14.38 23.03 -28.44
CA GLY A 446 -15.67 23.54 -28.91
C GLY A 446 -16.87 22.66 -28.53
N GLU A 447 -16.73 21.84 -27.49
CA GLU A 447 -17.79 21.06 -26.85
C GLU A 447 -18.45 21.88 -25.72
N ASN A 448 -19.60 21.43 -25.20
CA ASN A 448 -20.27 22.11 -24.09
C ASN A 448 -19.59 21.81 -22.72
N PRO A 449 -18.99 22.79 -22.04
CA PRO A 449 -18.33 22.57 -20.75
C PRO A 449 -19.28 22.55 -19.55
N ALA A 450 -20.52 23.07 -19.70
CA ALA A 450 -21.41 23.33 -18.57
C ALA A 450 -21.73 22.06 -17.73
N PRO A 451 -22.05 20.90 -18.30
CA PRO A 451 -22.37 19.71 -17.50
C PRO A 451 -21.22 19.26 -16.60
N TYR A 452 -19.99 19.39 -17.07
CA TYR A 452 -18.79 19.01 -16.32
C TYR A 452 -18.44 19.99 -15.21
N ARG A 453 -18.64 21.31 -15.45
CA ARG A 453 -18.48 22.33 -14.38
C ARG A 453 -19.50 22.14 -13.28
N GLU A 454 -20.78 21.99 -13.65
CA GLU A 454 -21.86 21.78 -12.69
C GLU A 454 -21.62 20.51 -11.84
N GLU A 455 -21.07 19.46 -12.45
CA GLU A 455 -20.74 18.24 -11.73
C GLU A 455 -19.53 18.44 -10.81
N ALA A 456 -18.47 19.08 -11.28
CA ALA A 456 -17.31 19.39 -10.44
C ALA A 456 -17.71 20.25 -9.24
N ASP A 457 -18.55 21.28 -9.44
CA ASP A 457 -19.05 22.13 -8.35
C ASP A 457 -19.89 21.34 -7.34
N ARG A 458 -20.72 20.40 -7.82
CA ARG A 458 -21.54 19.51 -6.99
C ARG A 458 -20.67 18.63 -6.10
N ILE A 459 -19.67 17.97 -6.70
CA ILE A 459 -18.73 17.11 -5.97
C ILE A 459 -17.96 17.90 -4.93
N LEU A 460 -17.40 19.05 -5.33
CA LEU A 460 -16.64 19.91 -4.42
C LEU A 460 -17.48 20.35 -3.20
N LYS A 461 -18.72 20.75 -3.44
CA LYS A 461 -19.67 21.10 -2.38
C LYS A 461 -19.97 19.91 -1.47
N ALA A 462 -20.25 18.74 -2.04
CA ALA A 462 -20.59 17.54 -1.28
C ALA A 462 -19.41 17.11 -0.41
N MET A 463 -18.20 17.00 -0.97
CA MET A 463 -17.00 16.63 -0.22
C MET A 463 -16.71 17.60 0.93
N ASN A 464 -16.74 18.91 0.67
CA ASN A 464 -16.46 19.90 1.71
C ASN A 464 -17.55 20.01 2.78
N SER A 465 -18.80 19.69 2.48
CA SER A 465 -19.89 19.76 3.46
C SER A 465 -20.13 18.48 4.23
N ARG A 466 -19.76 17.32 3.69
CA ARG A 466 -20.11 16.02 4.26
C ARG A 466 -18.89 15.18 4.68
N LEU A 467 -17.76 15.30 3.96
CA LEU A 467 -16.56 14.53 4.25
C LEU A 467 -15.46 15.33 4.94
N TRP A 468 -15.42 16.65 4.80
CA TRP A 468 -14.48 17.48 5.54
C TRP A 468 -14.83 17.55 7.02
N LEU A 469 -13.99 17.00 7.85
CA LEU A 469 -14.14 16.96 9.32
C LEU A 469 -13.43 18.18 9.93
N LYS A 470 -14.16 19.31 10.02
CA LYS A 470 -13.59 20.59 10.44
C LYS A 470 -12.87 20.54 11.79
N ASP A 471 -13.44 19.81 12.77
CA ASP A 471 -12.89 19.71 14.12
C ASP A 471 -11.65 18.78 14.20
N PHE A 472 -11.45 17.96 13.18
CA PHE A 472 -10.34 17.01 13.07
C PHE A 472 -9.28 17.46 12.06
N GLY A 473 -9.62 18.38 11.16
CA GLY A 473 -8.72 18.93 10.15
C GLY A 473 -8.35 17.98 9.02
N HIS A 474 -9.23 17.03 8.66
CA HIS A 474 -9.01 16.12 7.53
C HIS A 474 -10.32 15.67 6.89
N TRP A 475 -10.25 15.02 5.72
CA TRP A 475 -11.39 14.35 5.11
C TRP A 475 -11.61 12.99 5.74
N ALA A 476 -12.88 12.65 5.94
CA ALA A 476 -13.31 11.32 6.35
C ALA A 476 -12.89 10.26 5.31
N GLU A 477 -12.84 9.01 5.70
CA GLU A 477 -12.61 7.91 4.77
C GLU A 477 -13.77 7.79 3.77
N TYR A 478 -14.99 7.72 4.28
CA TYR A 478 -16.22 7.66 3.48
C TYR A 478 -17.47 7.94 4.33
N GLN A 479 -18.60 8.11 3.65
CA GLN A 479 -19.92 8.12 4.29
C GLN A 479 -20.73 6.92 3.80
N ASP A 480 -21.36 6.18 4.72
CA ASP A 480 -22.25 5.06 4.36
C ASP A 480 -23.36 5.53 3.43
N PHE A 481 -23.62 4.75 2.40
CA PHE A 481 -24.71 5.00 1.45
C PHE A 481 -26.08 4.75 2.07
N MET A 482 -26.19 3.75 2.92
CA MET A 482 -27.45 3.29 3.51
C MET A 482 -27.39 3.19 5.02
N GLY A 483 -28.44 2.65 5.63
CA GLY A 483 -28.57 2.52 7.07
C GLY A 483 -28.60 3.88 7.76
N LEU A 484 -27.72 4.10 8.72
CA LEU A 484 -27.65 5.35 9.47
C LEU A 484 -26.82 6.44 8.75
N LYS A 485 -26.33 6.18 7.55
CA LYS A 485 -25.49 7.10 6.75
C LYS A 485 -24.32 7.69 7.57
N ARG A 486 -23.63 6.85 8.30
CA ARG A 486 -22.55 7.28 9.21
C ARG A 486 -21.32 7.70 8.43
N VAL A 487 -20.61 8.69 8.98
CA VAL A 487 -19.33 9.15 8.44
C VAL A 487 -18.19 8.43 9.17
N HIS A 488 -17.35 7.76 8.41
CA HIS A 488 -16.18 7.05 8.91
C HIS A 488 -15.00 8.02 9.02
N LYS A 489 -14.70 8.43 10.25
CA LYS A 489 -13.76 9.53 10.53
C LYS A 489 -12.31 9.10 10.47
N ASP A 490 -12.04 7.81 10.62
CA ASP A 490 -10.70 7.26 10.64
C ASP A 490 -10.20 7.03 9.22
N ALA A 491 -9.40 7.95 8.71
CA ALA A 491 -8.96 7.98 7.32
C ALA A 491 -7.59 7.32 7.15
N ALA A 492 -7.46 6.50 6.11
CA ALA A 492 -6.16 6.02 5.64
C ALA A 492 -5.46 7.05 4.75
N LEU A 493 -4.20 6.81 4.38
CA LEU A 493 -3.40 7.74 3.58
C LEU A 493 -4.09 8.15 2.27
N TRP A 494 -4.77 7.21 1.60
CA TRP A 494 -5.42 7.49 0.31
C TRP A 494 -6.57 8.49 0.41
N SER A 495 -7.25 8.55 1.54
CA SER A 495 -8.29 9.55 1.78
C SER A 495 -7.74 10.91 2.22
N ILE A 496 -6.42 11.01 2.41
CA ILE A 496 -5.72 12.27 2.68
C ILE A 496 -5.02 12.79 1.42
N TYR A 497 -4.17 11.98 0.78
CA TYR A 497 -3.39 12.47 -0.36
C TYR A 497 -4.24 12.71 -1.61
N THR A 498 -5.29 11.92 -1.86
CA THR A 498 -6.07 12.06 -3.10
C THR A 498 -6.83 13.40 -3.19
N PRO A 499 -7.58 13.86 -2.17
CA PRO A 499 -8.23 15.17 -2.25
C PRO A 499 -7.22 16.33 -2.32
N ILE A 500 -6.03 16.21 -1.72
CA ILE A 500 -4.95 17.20 -1.85
C ILE A 500 -4.47 17.23 -3.30
N ASP A 501 -4.12 16.09 -3.85
CA ASP A 501 -3.62 15.95 -5.22
C ASP A 501 -4.66 16.36 -6.27
N CYS A 502 -5.93 16.07 -6.04
CA CYS A 502 -7.01 16.47 -6.93
C CYS A 502 -7.46 17.93 -6.79
N GLY A 503 -6.89 18.71 -5.87
CA GLY A 503 -7.21 20.12 -5.69
C GLY A 503 -8.58 20.38 -5.04
N VAL A 504 -9.11 19.43 -4.27
CA VAL A 504 -10.39 19.57 -3.54
C VAL A 504 -10.26 20.54 -2.38
N GLY A 505 -9.13 20.52 -1.69
CA GLY A 505 -8.88 21.32 -0.50
C GLY A 505 -8.26 22.70 -0.78
N THR A 506 -8.54 23.65 0.09
CA THR A 506 -7.76 24.90 0.17
C THR A 506 -6.34 24.59 0.69
N GLY A 507 -5.41 25.54 0.54
CA GLY A 507 -4.06 25.40 1.09
C GLY A 507 -4.05 25.10 2.60
N GLU A 508 -4.94 25.73 3.36
CA GLU A 508 -5.10 25.47 4.80
C GLU A 508 -5.66 24.08 5.08
N GLN A 509 -6.68 23.63 4.34
CA GLN A 509 -7.20 22.26 4.46
C GLN A 509 -6.12 21.23 4.15
N ASN A 510 -5.35 21.44 3.10
CA ASN A 510 -4.25 20.56 2.72
C ASN A 510 -3.18 20.48 3.82
N TYR A 511 -2.81 21.63 4.39
CA TYR A 511 -1.88 21.72 5.51
C TYR A 511 -2.39 20.92 6.72
N LEU A 512 -3.65 21.15 7.14
CA LEU A 512 -4.29 20.45 8.26
C LEU A 512 -4.39 18.94 8.03
N ALA A 513 -4.77 18.52 6.82
CA ALA A 513 -4.91 17.11 6.48
C ALA A 513 -3.57 16.34 6.57
N THR A 514 -2.46 16.98 6.18
CA THR A 514 -1.13 16.37 6.39
C THR A 514 -0.71 16.35 7.87
N LYS A 515 -1.19 17.29 8.70
CA LYS A 515 -1.01 17.23 10.17
C LYS A 515 -1.79 16.06 10.79
N TYR A 516 -2.95 15.68 10.24
CA TYR A 516 -3.64 14.46 10.66
C TYR A 516 -2.77 13.22 10.43
N VAL A 517 -2.10 13.11 9.28
CA VAL A 517 -1.16 12.00 9.02
C VAL A 517 -0.06 11.94 10.09
N ASP A 518 0.50 13.08 10.48
CA ASP A 518 1.54 13.12 11.51
C ASP A 518 1.09 12.56 12.87
N ARG A 519 -0.19 12.70 13.18
CA ARG A 519 -0.73 12.40 14.53
C ARG A 519 -1.41 11.05 14.64
N HIS A 520 -2.10 10.64 13.56
CA HIS A 520 -3.02 9.51 13.60
C HIS A 520 -2.52 8.31 12.81
N ILE A 521 -1.77 8.52 11.73
CA ILE A 521 -1.25 7.40 10.96
C ILE A 521 0.07 6.95 11.57
N PRO A 522 0.21 5.66 11.95
CA PRO A 522 1.38 5.18 12.65
C PRO A 522 2.69 5.39 11.87
N ARG A 523 3.69 5.92 12.57
CA ARG A 523 5.05 6.00 12.05
C ARG A 523 5.79 4.70 12.32
N VAL A 524 6.66 4.32 11.37
CA VAL A 524 7.52 3.14 11.48
C VAL A 524 8.96 3.61 11.57
N PRO A 525 9.49 3.79 12.81
CA PRO A 525 10.82 4.33 13.02
C PRO A 525 11.91 3.26 12.86
N TYR A 526 13.08 3.70 12.39
CA TYR A 526 14.32 2.90 12.39
C TYR A 526 15.55 3.80 12.53
N ILE A 527 16.66 3.22 12.96
CA ILE A 527 17.94 3.91 13.07
C ILE A 527 18.89 3.41 11.98
N TYR A 528 19.50 4.33 11.26
CA TYR A 528 20.54 4.08 10.29
C TYR A 528 21.68 5.08 10.49
N ASN A 529 22.90 4.61 10.60
CA ASN A 529 24.11 5.43 10.89
C ASN A 529 23.95 6.37 12.10
N GLY A 530 23.27 5.92 13.14
CA GLY A 530 23.03 6.70 14.36
C GLY A 530 21.97 7.80 14.23
N GLN A 531 21.33 7.93 13.09
CA GLN A 531 20.23 8.87 12.85
C GLN A 531 18.89 8.13 12.78
N GLU A 532 17.87 8.71 13.40
CA GLU A 532 16.49 8.22 13.30
C GLU A 532 15.85 8.63 11.98
N TYR A 533 15.17 7.67 11.35
CA TYR A 533 14.31 7.84 10.19
C TYR A 533 12.95 7.24 10.48
N GLN A 534 11.91 7.77 9.83
CA GLN A 534 10.54 7.29 10.01
C GLN A 534 9.86 7.19 8.64
N THR A 535 9.41 5.99 8.31
CA THR A 535 8.40 5.80 7.27
C THR A 535 7.00 5.91 7.88
N VAL A 536 5.97 5.74 7.11
CA VAL A 536 4.57 5.82 7.56
C VAL A 536 3.82 4.59 7.09
N SER A 537 2.94 4.07 7.96
CA SER A 537 1.98 3.03 7.59
C SER A 537 0.89 3.61 6.69
N THR A 538 0.20 2.77 5.97
CA THR A 538 -0.95 3.16 5.13
C THR A 538 -2.17 3.53 5.95
N SER A 539 -2.34 2.92 7.12
CA SER A 539 -3.45 3.14 8.05
C SER A 539 -3.07 2.67 9.45
N ASP A 540 -3.93 2.90 10.43
CA ASP A 540 -3.87 2.30 11.77
C ASP A 540 -4.82 1.10 11.94
N TRP A 541 -5.45 0.67 10.83
CA TRP A 541 -6.41 -0.45 10.86
C TRP A 541 -5.74 -1.79 11.10
N SER A 542 -6.53 -2.79 11.46
CA SER A 542 -6.01 -4.15 11.58
C SER A 542 -5.36 -4.61 10.28
N PRO A 543 -4.16 -5.17 10.33
CA PRO A 543 -3.52 -5.72 9.15
C PRO A 543 -4.42 -6.78 8.52
N TYR A 544 -4.90 -6.48 7.33
CA TYR A 544 -5.86 -7.32 6.65
C TYR A 544 -5.29 -7.89 5.35
N GLU A 545 -4.83 -7.03 4.46
CA GLU A 545 -4.31 -7.43 3.16
C GLU A 545 -3.22 -6.46 2.71
N TRP A 546 -2.24 -6.97 1.97
CA TRP A 546 -1.18 -6.23 1.26
C TRP A 546 -0.77 -4.90 1.91
N SER A 547 -1.40 -3.80 1.48
CA SER A 547 -1.06 -2.44 1.88
C SER A 547 -1.88 -1.91 3.06
N ILE A 548 -2.82 -2.63 3.63
CA ILE A 548 -3.54 -2.18 4.83
C ILE A 548 -2.66 -2.37 6.05
N ASN A 549 -2.40 -1.28 6.77
CA ASN A 549 -1.46 -1.23 7.90
C ASN A 549 -0.08 -1.79 7.53
N ASN A 550 0.51 -1.23 6.49
CA ASN A 550 1.81 -1.65 5.99
C ASN A 550 2.61 -0.45 5.47
N VAL A 551 3.93 -0.59 5.29
CA VAL A 551 4.75 0.40 4.60
C VAL A 551 4.76 0.04 3.11
N ALA A 552 3.91 0.70 2.34
CA ALA A 552 3.83 0.55 0.89
C ALA A 552 4.46 1.75 0.20
N MET A 553 5.48 1.53 -0.62
CA MET A 553 6.28 2.63 -1.18
C MET A 553 5.45 3.61 -1.99
N ALA A 554 4.50 3.13 -2.79
CA ALA A 554 3.65 4.01 -3.60
C ALA A 554 2.77 4.92 -2.73
N GLU A 555 2.18 4.39 -1.67
CA GLU A 555 1.34 5.14 -0.74
C GLU A 555 2.17 6.21 0.01
N VAL A 556 3.39 5.83 0.42
CA VAL A 556 4.30 6.78 1.05
C VAL A 556 4.74 7.87 0.07
N MET A 557 5.05 7.52 -1.19
CA MET A 557 5.45 8.51 -2.22
C MET A 557 4.30 9.45 -2.59
N HIS A 558 3.06 8.98 -2.65
CA HIS A 558 1.90 9.86 -2.88
C HIS A 558 1.66 10.79 -1.66
N THR A 559 1.89 10.28 -0.46
CA THR A 559 1.86 11.09 0.76
C THR A 559 2.98 12.14 0.75
N VAL A 560 4.19 11.80 0.34
CA VAL A 560 5.30 12.75 0.12
C VAL A 560 4.89 13.87 -0.84
N LEU A 561 4.28 13.51 -1.97
CA LEU A 561 3.76 14.49 -2.93
C LEU A 561 2.73 15.41 -2.26
N ALA A 562 1.78 14.85 -1.52
CA ALA A 562 0.76 15.62 -0.81
C ALA A 562 1.36 16.59 0.22
N TYR A 563 2.42 16.18 0.94
CA TYR A 563 3.14 17.08 1.85
C TYR A 563 3.81 18.24 1.10
N TYR A 564 4.43 17.98 -0.06
CA TYR A 564 4.94 19.04 -0.91
C TYR A 564 3.84 19.97 -1.40
N GLN A 565 2.71 19.42 -1.83
CA GLN A 565 1.55 20.19 -2.29
C GLN A 565 0.93 21.03 -1.15
N ALA A 566 1.00 20.55 0.08
CA ALA A 566 0.60 21.29 1.28
C ALA A 566 1.63 22.33 1.78
N GLY A 567 2.79 22.45 1.12
CA GLY A 567 3.84 23.39 1.50
C GLY A 567 4.72 22.95 2.67
N ARG A 568 4.71 21.67 3.04
CA ARG A 568 5.47 21.11 4.15
C ARG A 568 6.75 20.41 3.65
N ALA A 569 7.66 21.19 3.07
CA ALA A 569 8.83 20.72 2.36
C ALA A 569 9.81 19.93 3.24
N GLU A 570 10.04 20.32 4.49
CA GLU A 570 10.96 19.65 5.41
C GLU A 570 10.45 18.24 5.78
N GLU A 571 9.18 18.13 6.11
CA GLU A 571 8.55 16.85 6.45
C GLU A 571 8.44 15.95 5.23
N ALA A 572 8.08 16.51 4.07
CA ALA A 572 8.07 15.81 2.79
C ALA A 572 9.45 15.20 2.47
N TYR A 573 10.52 16.00 2.61
CA TYR A 573 11.89 15.53 2.38
C TYR A 573 12.30 14.44 3.37
N ARG A 574 11.98 14.59 4.67
CA ARG A 574 12.30 13.56 5.68
C ARG A 574 11.64 12.23 5.34
N LEU A 575 10.36 12.27 4.96
CA LEU A 575 9.61 11.08 4.57
C LEU A 575 10.12 10.49 3.24
N LEU A 576 10.42 11.33 2.24
CA LEU A 576 11.04 10.93 0.97
C LEU A 576 12.37 10.22 1.22
N LYS A 577 13.24 10.81 2.03
CA LYS A 577 14.55 10.26 2.37
C LYS A 577 14.43 8.92 3.08
N ALA A 578 13.55 8.83 4.08
CA ALA A 578 13.33 7.60 4.83
C ALA A 578 12.83 6.47 3.90
N ASN A 579 11.90 6.79 2.97
CA ASN A 579 11.36 5.83 2.03
C ASN A 579 12.41 5.37 1.00
N VAL A 580 13.20 6.29 0.45
CA VAL A 580 14.31 5.96 -0.46
C VAL A 580 15.36 5.09 0.22
N LEU A 581 15.73 5.40 1.45
CA LEU A 581 16.66 4.57 2.23
C LEU A 581 16.10 3.17 2.44
N ASP A 582 14.85 3.04 2.90
CA ASP A 582 14.23 1.76 3.20
C ASP A 582 14.24 0.82 1.98
N PHE A 583 13.76 1.30 0.83
CA PHE A 583 13.58 0.46 -0.36
C PHE A 583 14.86 0.30 -1.20
N MET A 584 15.68 1.34 -1.33
CA MET A 584 16.76 1.37 -2.31
C MET A 584 18.14 1.05 -1.75
N TYR A 585 18.35 1.23 -0.44
CA TYR A 585 19.65 1.06 0.20
C TYR A 585 19.65 0.02 1.32
N LEU A 586 18.60 -0.07 2.10
CA LEU A 586 18.45 -1.01 3.20
C LEU A 586 17.81 -2.33 2.77
N GLY A 587 17.10 -2.33 1.64
CA GLY A 587 16.54 -3.51 0.99
C GLY A 587 17.61 -4.36 0.28
N SER A 588 17.23 -5.53 -0.19
CA SER A 588 18.13 -6.49 -0.85
C SER A 588 18.40 -6.18 -2.33
N SER A 589 17.66 -5.28 -2.95
CA SER A 589 17.77 -4.87 -4.35
C SER A 589 18.20 -3.40 -4.47
N PRO A 590 19.35 -3.09 -5.10
CA PRO A 590 19.81 -1.70 -5.20
C PRO A 590 18.91 -0.87 -6.12
N GLY A 591 18.46 0.29 -5.63
CA GLY A 591 17.62 1.20 -6.42
C GLY A 591 16.24 0.63 -6.76
N ASN A 592 15.64 -0.13 -5.86
CA ASN A 592 14.38 -0.83 -6.07
C ASN A 592 13.17 0.09 -5.90
N PHE A 593 12.24 0.04 -6.83
CA PHE A 593 10.88 0.57 -6.70
C PHE A 593 9.97 -0.56 -6.25
N GLY A 594 10.18 -1.03 -5.02
CA GLY A 594 9.45 -2.17 -4.46
C GLY A 594 8.05 -1.82 -3.98
N GLN A 595 7.12 -2.76 -4.00
CA GLN A 595 5.75 -2.53 -3.54
C GLN A 595 5.67 -2.36 -2.02
N LEU A 596 6.23 -3.33 -1.27
CA LEU A 596 6.19 -3.37 0.19
C LEU A 596 7.59 -3.35 0.79
N SER A 597 7.72 -2.73 1.93
CA SER A 597 8.97 -2.66 2.69
C SER A 597 9.41 -4.03 3.18
N THR A 598 10.73 -4.20 3.34
CA THR A 598 11.31 -5.35 4.07
C THR A 598 10.89 -5.43 5.53
N MET A 599 10.31 -4.35 6.07
CA MET A 599 9.73 -4.33 7.41
C MET A 599 8.37 -5.02 7.47
N ASP A 600 7.74 -5.31 6.35
CA ASP A 600 6.55 -6.12 6.30
C ASP A 600 6.88 -7.58 6.68
N ARG A 601 6.29 -8.05 7.77
CA ARG A 601 6.49 -9.40 8.26
C ARG A 601 5.69 -10.46 7.50
N ALA A 602 4.65 -10.04 6.80
CA ALA A 602 3.77 -10.97 6.10
C ALA A 602 4.37 -11.38 4.76
N THR A 603 4.91 -10.44 4.00
CA THR A 603 5.34 -10.67 2.62
C THR A 603 6.84 -10.53 2.40
N GLY A 604 7.56 -9.80 3.27
CA GLY A 604 8.94 -9.43 3.03
C GLY A 604 9.07 -8.48 1.84
N GLU A 605 10.27 -8.33 1.30
CA GLU A 605 10.52 -7.54 0.11
C GLU A 605 9.98 -8.24 -1.12
N GLY A 606 8.84 -7.78 -1.65
CA GLY A 606 8.21 -8.31 -2.86
C GLY A 606 8.30 -7.34 -4.04
N TYR A 607 7.97 -7.82 -5.23
CA TYR A 607 7.70 -7.06 -6.46
C TYR A 607 8.71 -5.96 -6.77
N ARG A 608 9.79 -6.32 -7.47
CA ARG A 608 10.83 -5.38 -7.90
C ARG A 608 10.37 -4.53 -9.07
N ASP A 609 10.70 -3.22 -9.03
CA ASP A 609 10.34 -2.22 -10.04
C ASP A 609 8.85 -2.30 -10.41
N PHE A 610 8.03 -2.08 -9.40
CA PHE A 610 6.59 -2.05 -9.51
C PHE A 610 6.14 -0.74 -10.13
N SER A 611 5.31 -0.79 -11.15
CA SER A 611 5.02 0.39 -11.99
C SER A 611 4.21 1.46 -11.29
N ASP A 612 3.30 1.08 -10.39
CA ASP A 612 2.60 1.99 -9.49
C ASP A 612 3.60 2.86 -8.70
N VAL A 613 4.59 2.20 -8.12
CA VAL A 613 5.65 2.87 -7.34
C VAL A 613 6.49 3.79 -8.23
N THR A 614 6.91 3.30 -9.40
CA THR A 614 7.72 4.09 -10.35
C THR A 614 6.95 5.33 -10.82
N GLY A 615 5.67 5.17 -11.14
CA GLY A 615 4.82 6.25 -11.64
C GLY A 615 4.61 7.35 -10.59
N ILE A 616 4.19 6.99 -9.37
CA ILE A 616 4.00 8.02 -8.34
C ILE A 616 5.32 8.61 -7.83
N SER A 617 6.42 7.82 -7.84
CA SER A 617 7.74 8.37 -7.50
C SER A 617 8.20 9.42 -8.51
N SER A 618 7.87 9.28 -9.80
CA SER A 618 8.19 10.29 -10.80
C SER A 618 7.52 11.64 -10.45
N ARG A 619 6.27 11.61 -9.98
CA ARG A 619 5.59 12.81 -9.49
C ARG A 619 6.19 13.32 -8.17
N ALA A 620 6.44 12.45 -7.20
CA ALA A 620 7.00 12.85 -5.91
C ALA A 620 8.35 13.57 -6.03
N PHE A 621 9.20 13.13 -6.97
CA PHE A 621 10.47 13.80 -7.25
C PHE A 621 10.29 15.04 -8.12
N ILE A 622 9.66 14.94 -9.28
CA ILE A 622 9.63 16.00 -10.28
C ILE A 622 8.61 17.07 -9.89
N GLU A 623 7.37 16.69 -9.57
CA GLU A 623 6.32 17.62 -9.13
C GLU A 623 6.47 18.02 -7.66
N GLY A 624 6.94 17.09 -6.81
CA GLY A 624 7.12 17.33 -5.37
C GLY A 624 8.42 18.05 -5.04
N LEU A 625 9.55 17.33 -5.07
CA LEU A 625 10.86 17.87 -4.66
C LEU A 625 11.34 19.02 -5.55
N TYR A 626 11.27 18.84 -6.88
CA TYR A 626 11.65 19.91 -7.84
C TYR A 626 10.50 20.86 -8.16
N GLY A 627 9.28 20.52 -7.84
CA GLY A 627 8.10 21.39 -7.94
C GLY A 627 7.60 21.65 -9.36
N ILE A 628 8.02 20.89 -10.36
CA ILE A 628 7.65 21.11 -11.77
C ILE A 628 6.24 20.55 -12.00
N THR A 629 5.29 21.46 -12.20
CA THR A 629 3.87 21.14 -12.45
C THR A 629 3.42 21.80 -13.75
N PRO A 630 3.52 21.11 -14.89
CA PRO A 630 3.00 21.61 -16.16
C PRO A 630 1.47 21.77 -16.12
N ASN A 631 0.96 22.81 -16.70
CA ASN A 631 -0.46 23.06 -16.93
C ASN A 631 -0.65 23.75 -18.29
N ALA A 632 -0.38 23.01 -19.34
CA ALA A 632 -0.49 23.50 -20.72
C ALA A 632 -1.94 23.88 -21.10
N LEU A 633 -2.94 23.29 -20.41
CA LEU A 633 -4.35 23.68 -20.57
C LEU A 633 -4.59 25.14 -20.23
N GLU A 634 -3.82 25.70 -19.28
CA GLU A 634 -3.83 27.12 -18.91
C GLU A 634 -2.63 27.88 -19.46
N GLY A 635 -1.77 27.25 -20.29
CA GLY A 635 -0.57 27.87 -20.86
C GLY A 635 0.52 28.17 -19.84
N LYS A 636 0.53 27.49 -18.70
CA LYS A 636 1.45 27.75 -17.56
C LYS A 636 2.23 26.50 -17.16
N CYS A 637 3.41 26.72 -16.57
CA CYS A 637 4.14 25.71 -15.81
C CYS A 637 4.53 26.31 -14.45
N ILE A 638 4.09 25.69 -13.37
CA ILE A 638 4.43 26.11 -12.01
C ILE A 638 5.73 25.42 -11.60
N ILE A 639 6.67 26.19 -11.06
CA ILE A 639 7.85 25.68 -10.38
C ILE A 639 7.72 26.06 -8.91
N ARG A 640 7.48 25.06 -8.06
CA ARG A 640 7.33 25.18 -6.61
C ARG A 640 8.40 24.37 -5.90
N PRO A 641 9.63 24.88 -5.75
CA PRO A 641 10.72 24.12 -5.17
C PRO A 641 10.38 23.61 -3.77
N GLY A 642 10.51 22.28 -3.55
CA GLY A 642 10.31 21.62 -2.28
C GLY A 642 11.64 21.32 -1.55
N PHE A 643 12.67 22.12 -1.80
CA PHE A 643 13.99 21.88 -1.22
C PHE A 643 14.02 22.19 0.28
N PRO A 644 14.71 21.34 1.08
CA PRO A 644 14.99 21.67 2.47
C PRO A 644 15.70 23.01 2.61
N ALA A 645 15.43 23.71 3.68
CA ALA A 645 16.03 25.03 3.94
C ALA A 645 17.57 25.00 4.01
N ALA A 646 18.15 23.85 4.35
CA ALA A 646 19.59 23.61 4.40
C ALA A 646 20.25 23.46 3.02
N TRP A 647 19.48 23.36 1.93
CA TRP A 647 20.06 23.21 0.60
C TRP A 647 20.32 24.56 -0.06
N ASP A 648 21.59 24.78 -0.45
CA ASP A 648 21.99 25.97 -1.18
C ASP A 648 21.95 25.82 -2.70
N SER A 649 21.80 24.61 -3.19
CA SER A 649 21.72 24.33 -4.61
C SER A 649 21.01 23.01 -4.92
N ALA A 650 20.35 22.96 -6.07
CA ALA A 650 19.85 21.74 -6.68
C ALA A 650 19.66 21.99 -8.19
N SER A 651 19.69 20.92 -8.99
CA SER A 651 19.31 21.05 -10.39
C SER A 651 18.62 19.77 -10.90
N VAL A 652 17.79 19.93 -11.89
CA VAL A 652 17.07 18.85 -12.57
C VAL A 652 17.21 19.00 -14.07
N HIS A 653 17.39 17.88 -14.75
CA HIS A 653 17.24 17.74 -16.18
C HIS A 653 16.10 16.79 -16.48
N THR A 654 15.16 17.22 -17.33
CA THR A 654 14.10 16.38 -17.92
C THR A 654 14.02 16.69 -19.43
N PRO A 655 13.39 15.83 -20.24
CA PRO A 655 13.26 16.09 -21.68
C PRO A 655 12.50 17.39 -22.02
N TYR A 656 11.72 17.94 -21.09
CA TYR A 656 10.86 19.09 -21.36
C TYR A 656 11.19 20.35 -20.53
N LEU A 657 11.97 20.22 -19.46
CA LEU A 657 12.38 21.36 -18.64
C LEU A 657 13.64 21.05 -17.82
N ASP A 658 14.58 21.98 -17.91
CA ASP A 658 15.77 22.01 -17.09
C ASP A 658 15.73 23.23 -16.19
N TYR A 659 16.10 23.07 -14.93
CA TYR A 659 16.45 24.23 -14.14
C TYR A 659 17.52 23.93 -13.10
N SER A 660 18.28 25.00 -12.76
CA SER A 660 19.15 25.05 -11.60
C SER A 660 18.65 26.06 -10.59
N PHE A 661 18.76 25.70 -9.33
CA PHE A 661 18.50 26.55 -8.17
C PHE A 661 19.80 26.79 -7.41
N ARG A 662 20.04 28.04 -7.02
CA ARG A 662 21.16 28.43 -6.13
C ARG A 662 20.67 29.46 -5.13
N ARG A 663 21.04 29.33 -3.87
CA ARG A 663 20.84 30.30 -2.81
C ARG A 663 22.13 31.04 -2.53
N VAL A 664 22.11 32.35 -2.68
CA VAL A 664 23.27 33.23 -2.44
C VAL A 664 22.85 34.38 -1.55
N GLY A 665 23.27 34.34 -0.30
CA GLY A 665 22.83 35.29 0.71
C GLY A 665 21.31 35.20 0.97
N ASP A 666 20.59 36.29 0.68
CA ASP A 666 19.13 36.41 0.81
C ASP A 666 18.37 36.24 -0.51
N LYS A 667 19.03 35.71 -1.54
CA LYS A 667 18.47 35.51 -2.87
C LYS A 667 18.43 34.05 -3.27
N ASP A 668 17.30 33.65 -3.83
CA ASP A 668 17.10 32.42 -4.55
C ASP A 668 17.19 32.72 -6.07
N ILE A 669 18.12 32.05 -6.74
CA ILE A 669 18.46 32.25 -8.15
C ILE A 669 18.06 31.02 -8.95
N PHE A 670 17.30 31.26 -10.04
CA PHE A 670 16.85 30.17 -10.92
C PHE A 670 17.34 30.46 -12.35
N ASP A 671 17.99 29.48 -12.97
CA ASP A 671 18.26 29.41 -14.39
C ASP A 671 17.39 28.30 -14.99
N ILE A 672 16.49 28.65 -15.91
CA ILE A 672 15.45 27.76 -16.43
C ILE A 672 15.56 27.66 -17.95
N GLU A 673 15.51 26.46 -18.48
CA GLU A 673 15.35 26.20 -19.92
C GLU A 673 14.18 25.25 -20.15
N GLN A 674 13.18 25.66 -20.91
CA GLN A 674 12.00 24.85 -21.21
C GLN A 674 12.03 24.36 -22.68
N ASN A 675 11.53 23.16 -22.87
CA ASN A 675 11.43 22.51 -24.19
C ASN A 675 10.06 21.83 -24.38
N PHE A 676 9.01 22.42 -23.82
CA PHE A 676 7.64 21.99 -24.10
C PHE A 676 7.29 22.18 -25.57
N ALA A 677 6.36 21.38 -26.10
CA ALA A 677 5.88 21.50 -27.48
C ALA A 677 5.39 22.94 -27.83
N ARG A 678 4.84 23.62 -26.82
CA ARG A 678 4.54 25.06 -26.81
C ARG A 678 5.17 25.67 -25.57
N PRO A 679 5.90 26.79 -25.70
CA PRO A 679 6.44 27.45 -24.51
C PRO A 679 5.32 27.83 -23.55
N LEU A 680 5.51 27.52 -22.26
CA LEU A 680 4.57 27.82 -21.19
C LEU A 680 5.03 29.02 -20.39
N GLN A 681 4.10 29.83 -19.88
CA GLN A 681 4.39 30.85 -18.91
C GLN A 681 4.91 30.21 -17.63
N ILE A 682 6.11 30.52 -17.20
CA ILE A 682 6.67 29.97 -15.97
C ILE A 682 6.16 30.78 -14.78
N VAL A 683 5.71 30.08 -13.74
CA VAL A 683 5.30 30.68 -12.46
C VAL A 683 6.16 30.09 -11.36
N ILE A 684 7.03 30.90 -10.75
CA ILE A 684 7.77 30.44 -9.57
C ILE A 684 6.90 30.70 -8.34
N ARG A 685 6.56 29.61 -7.66
CA ARG A 685 5.71 29.62 -6.47
C ARG A 685 6.54 29.37 -5.23
N GLN A 686 6.79 30.42 -4.46
CA GLN A 686 7.55 30.37 -3.20
C GLN A 686 6.61 30.04 -2.03
N ASN A 687 7.03 29.09 -1.19
CA ASN A 687 6.30 28.68 0.01
C ASN A 687 6.44 29.73 1.12
N MET A 688 5.32 30.15 1.70
CA MET A 688 5.27 31.10 2.82
C MET A 688 4.96 30.45 4.16
N GLY A 689 4.65 29.14 4.16
CA GLY A 689 4.20 28.37 5.33
C GLY A 689 2.67 28.34 5.49
N GLY A 690 2.17 27.36 6.23
CA GLY A 690 0.74 27.21 6.53
C GLY A 690 -0.17 27.06 5.31
N GLY A 691 0.34 26.49 4.21
CA GLY A 691 -0.40 26.35 2.95
C GLY A 691 -0.54 27.64 2.13
N LYS A 692 0.24 28.68 2.43
CA LYS A 692 0.25 29.95 1.72
C LYS A 692 1.44 30.05 0.77
N TYR A 693 1.26 30.71 -0.35
CA TYR A 693 2.25 30.87 -1.41
C TYR A 693 2.33 32.28 -1.95
N LYS A 694 3.51 32.61 -2.51
CA LYS A 694 3.74 33.80 -3.30
C LYS A 694 4.15 33.39 -4.70
N ASP A 695 3.37 33.81 -5.68
CA ASP A 695 3.62 33.53 -7.09
C ASP A 695 4.38 34.72 -7.74
N THR A 696 5.38 34.35 -8.55
CA THR A 696 6.07 35.27 -9.45
C THR A 696 5.90 34.76 -10.86
N GLU A 697 5.12 35.48 -11.68
CA GLU A 697 4.87 35.14 -13.07
C GLU A 697 6.01 35.67 -13.95
N LEU A 698 6.56 34.78 -14.77
CA LEU A 698 7.57 35.09 -15.77
C LEU A 698 6.93 35.06 -17.17
N THR A 699 7.72 35.31 -18.20
CA THR A 699 7.30 35.14 -19.58
C THR A 699 7.29 33.69 -20.04
N ALA A 700 6.85 33.40 -21.29
CA ALA A 700 6.91 32.09 -21.91
C ALA A 700 8.21 31.90 -22.74
N ASP A 701 9.30 32.56 -22.34
CA ASP A 701 10.58 32.44 -23.07
C ASP A 701 11.23 31.09 -22.84
N LYS A 702 11.97 30.62 -23.86
CA LYS A 702 12.69 29.34 -23.78
C LYS A 702 13.71 29.29 -22.66
N ARG A 703 14.42 30.39 -22.42
CA ARG A 703 15.44 30.53 -21.38
C ARG A 703 15.15 31.72 -20.50
N GLN A 704 15.27 31.52 -19.19
CA GLN A 704 14.99 32.58 -18.22
C GLN A 704 16.00 32.49 -17.07
N HIS A 705 16.41 33.67 -16.60
CA HIS A 705 17.20 33.87 -15.39
C HIS A 705 16.40 34.74 -14.45
N VAL A 706 16.21 34.34 -13.21
CA VAL A 706 15.45 35.10 -12.24
C VAL A 706 16.08 35.04 -10.86
N GLU A 707 16.15 36.18 -10.20
CA GLU A 707 16.57 36.32 -8.81
C GLU A 707 15.36 36.76 -7.96
N LEU A 708 15.07 36.02 -6.93
CA LEU A 708 13.99 36.33 -6.00
C LEU A 708 14.53 36.45 -4.57
N ALA A 709 13.91 37.30 -3.76
CA ALA A 709 14.21 37.31 -2.33
C ALA A 709 13.83 35.94 -1.71
N THR A 710 14.73 35.39 -0.91
CA THR A 710 14.50 34.13 -0.19
C THR A 710 13.34 34.33 0.80
N ILE A 711 12.34 33.44 0.74
CA ILE A 711 11.25 33.37 1.71
C ILE A 711 11.54 32.21 2.66
N LYS A 712 11.52 32.52 3.96
CA LYS A 712 11.55 31.49 5.01
C LYS A 712 10.09 31.16 5.35
N PRO A 713 9.64 29.94 5.10
CA PRO A 713 8.29 29.55 5.49
C PRO A 713 8.09 29.71 7.00
N VAL A 714 6.97 30.27 7.39
CA VAL A 714 6.57 30.35 8.80
C VAL A 714 5.43 29.36 9.00
N ASP A 715 5.72 28.24 9.65
CA ASP A 715 4.69 27.33 10.07
C ASP A 715 3.85 27.97 11.18
N ASN A 716 2.54 27.99 11.01
CA ASN A 716 1.61 28.44 12.03
C ASN A 716 1.46 27.31 13.05
N ASP A 717 2.36 27.28 14.03
CA ASP A 717 2.25 26.37 15.19
C ASP A 717 1.04 26.70 16.09
N GLU A 718 0.38 27.85 15.84
CA GLU A 718 -0.83 28.28 16.56
C GLU A 718 -2.14 27.62 16.10
N VAL A 719 -2.14 26.89 14.99
CA VAL A 719 -3.26 25.98 14.71
C VAL A 719 -3.06 24.76 15.62
N GLU A 720 -3.48 24.90 16.88
CA GLU A 720 -3.55 23.77 17.81
C GLU A 720 -4.46 22.69 17.24
N VAL A 721 -3.86 21.85 16.48
CA VAL A 721 -4.42 20.53 16.28
C VAL A 721 -3.87 19.68 17.42
N LYS A 722 -4.78 19.22 18.27
CA LYS A 722 -4.47 18.53 19.52
C LYS A 722 -3.39 17.45 19.37
N LYS A 723 -2.44 17.49 20.29
CA LYS A 723 -1.25 16.66 20.60
C LYS A 723 -0.88 15.45 19.75
N THR A 724 0.43 15.27 19.60
CA THR A 724 1.10 14.01 19.17
C THR A 724 0.75 12.89 20.12
N TYR A 725 0.13 11.83 19.59
CA TYR A 725 -0.20 10.65 20.38
C TYR A 725 0.84 9.56 20.18
N THR A 726 1.21 8.89 21.27
CA THR A 726 1.53 7.48 21.16
C THR A 726 0.24 6.73 20.80
N LEU A 727 0.32 5.57 20.18
CA LEU A 727 -0.88 4.78 19.90
C LEU A 727 -1.69 4.45 21.17
N ALA A 728 -1.02 4.31 22.33
CA ALA A 728 -1.68 4.18 23.63
C ALA A 728 -2.49 5.44 23.99
N ASP A 729 -1.94 6.63 23.69
CA ASP A 729 -2.65 7.90 23.89
C ASP A 729 -3.79 8.05 22.89
N ALA A 730 -3.62 7.63 21.63
CA ALA A 730 -4.66 7.64 20.60
C ALA A 730 -5.81 6.71 20.99
N VAL A 731 -5.56 5.52 21.49
CA VAL A 731 -6.58 4.60 22.00
C VAL A 731 -7.28 5.19 23.23
N ALA A 732 -6.52 5.76 24.17
CA ALA A 732 -7.07 6.37 25.37
C ALA A 732 -7.92 7.60 25.06
N GLU A 733 -7.47 8.50 24.15
CA GLU A 733 -8.25 9.68 23.75
C GLU A 733 -9.38 9.35 22.80
N GLN A 734 -9.22 8.43 21.86
CA GLN A 734 -10.33 7.91 21.06
C GLN A 734 -11.42 7.36 21.96
N THR A 735 -11.04 6.67 23.03
CA THR A 735 -11.96 6.14 24.03
C THR A 735 -12.61 7.25 24.85
N ALA A 736 -11.87 8.27 25.25
CA ALA A 736 -12.36 9.36 26.07
C ALA A 736 -13.16 10.42 25.29
N ASP A 737 -12.66 10.87 24.15
CA ASP A 737 -13.26 11.96 23.37
C ASP A 737 -14.37 11.51 22.40
N ARG A 738 -14.27 10.29 21.87
CA ARG A 738 -15.29 9.74 20.95
C ARG A 738 -16.48 9.14 21.69
N TRP A 739 -16.27 8.58 22.84
CA TRP A 739 -17.25 7.73 23.52
C TRP A 739 -17.88 8.37 24.75
N GLY A 740 -17.55 9.62 25.05
CA GLY A 740 -18.10 10.35 26.18
C GLY A 740 -17.70 9.73 27.54
N THR A 741 -18.59 9.79 28.52
CA THR A 741 -18.36 9.30 29.89
C THR A 741 -18.36 7.77 30.02
N MET A 742 -17.94 7.02 28.99
CA MET A 742 -17.82 5.57 29.12
C MET A 742 -16.72 5.24 30.14
N THR A 743 -17.13 4.96 31.32
CA THR A 743 -16.32 4.39 32.39
C THR A 743 -16.09 2.91 32.06
N GLY A 744 -14.94 2.62 31.45
CA GLY A 744 -14.55 1.29 31.04
C GLY A 744 -15.05 0.90 29.62
N VAL A 745 -14.19 0.30 28.83
CA VAL A 745 -14.51 -0.23 27.51
C VAL A 745 -15.12 -1.64 27.55
N GLY A 746 -15.48 -2.11 28.74
CA GLY A 746 -16.07 -3.43 28.96
C GLY A 746 -15.06 -4.58 28.98
N ASN A 747 -13.76 -4.30 29.12
CA ASN A 747 -12.72 -5.32 29.07
C ASN A 747 -12.13 -5.73 30.42
N ASP A 748 -12.37 -4.98 31.48
CA ASP A 748 -11.56 -5.09 32.71
C ASP A 748 -11.86 -6.34 33.53
N PHE A 749 -13.12 -6.63 33.81
CA PHE A 749 -13.54 -7.73 34.67
C PHE A 749 -13.00 -7.64 36.12
N ASP A 750 -12.50 -6.46 36.52
CA ASP A 750 -11.88 -6.24 37.85
C ASP A 750 -12.87 -6.39 38.99
N GLN A 751 -14.16 -6.21 38.72
CA GLN A 751 -15.24 -6.34 39.69
C GLN A 751 -15.88 -7.75 39.68
N LEU A 752 -15.30 -8.69 38.95
CA LEU A 752 -15.73 -10.08 38.98
C LEU A 752 -15.32 -10.69 40.33
N ASN A 753 -16.25 -10.77 41.26
CA ASN A 753 -16.06 -11.26 42.62
C ASN A 753 -17.06 -12.37 42.95
N ASP A 754 -17.07 -12.87 44.16
CA ASP A 754 -18.00 -13.93 44.66
C ASP A 754 -19.44 -13.45 44.84
N GLY A 755 -19.83 -12.30 44.30
CA GLY A 755 -21.16 -11.74 44.37
C GLY A 755 -22.24 -12.66 43.80
N LYS A 756 -23.48 -12.49 44.27
CA LYS A 756 -24.63 -13.25 43.75
C LYS A 756 -24.90 -12.88 42.31
N ARG A 757 -24.88 -13.87 41.38
CA ARG A 757 -25.17 -13.71 39.98
C ARG A 757 -26.53 -14.29 39.60
N ARG A 758 -27.10 -13.73 38.59
CA ARG A 758 -28.36 -14.16 38.00
C ARG A 758 -28.24 -14.29 36.52
N LEU A 759 -28.44 -15.48 36.00
CA LEU A 759 -28.50 -15.78 34.58
C LEU A 759 -29.80 -15.20 33.99
N VAL A 760 -29.71 -14.49 32.90
CA VAL A 760 -30.88 -13.95 32.19
C VAL A 760 -31.38 -15.00 31.21
N ASN A 761 -32.68 -15.25 31.20
CA ASN A 761 -33.29 -16.10 30.22
C ASN A 761 -33.52 -15.33 28.90
N MET A 762 -32.87 -15.77 27.84
CA MET A 762 -32.92 -15.18 26.53
C MET A 762 -33.57 -16.09 25.48
N ASP A 763 -34.17 -17.21 25.87
CA ASP A 763 -34.65 -18.26 24.93
C ASP A 763 -35.59 -17.70 23.87
N ALA A 764 -36.47 -16.75 24.23
CA ALA A 764 -37.39 -16.09 23.31
C ALA A 764 -36.74 -15.07 22.37
N ALA A 765 -35.52 -14.63 22.66
CA ALA A 765 -34.81 -13.65 21.84
C ALA A 765 -33.88 -14.31 20.80
N PHE A 766 -33.51 -15.58 21.02
CA PHE A 766 -32.64 -16.27 20.09
C PHE A 766 -33.30 -16.46 18.72
N ASN A 767 -32.66 -15.99 17.67
CA ASN A 767 -33.16 -16.03 16.30
C ASN A 767 -32.32 -16.91 15.36
N SER A 768 -31.11 -17.32 15.75
CA SER A 768 -30.20 -18.12 14.95
C SER A 768 -29.34 -19.07 15.79
N GLU A 769 -28.70 -20.01 15.14
CA GLU A 769 -27.54 -20.74 15.68
C GLU A 769 -26.27 -19.92 15.39
N VAL A 770 -25.35 -19.84 16.37
CA VAL A 770 -24.10 -19.09 16.16
C VAL A 770 -23.28 -19.60 15.00
N SER A 771 -23.35 -20.91 14.74
CA SER A 771 -22.67 -21.58 13.63
C SER A 771 -23.21 -21.22 12.25
N ASP A 772 -24.37 -20.55 12.17
CA ASP A 772 -25.02 -20.26 10.89
C ASP A 772 -24.64 -18.90 10.30
N ILE A 773 -23.85 -18.08 11.02
CA ILE A 773 -23.50 -16.73 10.58
C ILE A 773 -22.94 -16.69 9.14
N PHE A 774 -22.14 -17.67 8.73
CA PHE A 774 -21.56 -17.77 7.39
C PHE A 774 -22.30 -18.79 6.47
N LYS A 775 -23.35 -19.42 6.95
CA LYS A 775 -24.20 -20.31 6.15
C LYS A 775 -25.38 -19.58 5.53
N ASN A 776 -25.76 -18.45 6.09
CA ASN A 776 -26.82 -17.63 5.57
C ASN A 776 -26.42 -17.03 4.21
N GLN A 777 -27.34 -17.08 3.27
CA GLN A 777 -27.20 -16.31 2.04
C GLN A 777 -27.55 -14.86 2.37
N TYR A 778 -26.53 -14.04 2.54
CA TYR A 778 -26.70 -12.60 2.55
C TYR A 778 -26.93 -12.18 1.13
N LEU A 779 -28.09 -11.60 0.85
CA LEU A 779 -28.50 -11.23 -0.50
C LEU A 779 -27.53 -10.22 -1.08
N THR A 780 -26.96 -10.57 -2.21
CA THR A 780 -26.07 -9.69 -2.96
C THR A 780 -26.88 -8.62 -3.71
N PRO A 781 -26.22 -7.60 -4.18
CA PRO A 781 -24.80 -7.34 -4.08
C PRO A 781 -24.50 -6.30 -3.03
N ARG A 782 -24.36 -6.71 -1.87
CA ARG A 782 -23.77 -5.92 -0.84
C ARG A 782 -22.31 -6.18 -0.85
N SER A 783 -21.45 -5.18 -1.11
CA SER A 783 -20.02 -5.31 -1.19
C SER A 783 -19.60 -6.67 -1.74
N PRO A 784 -19.65 -6.87 -2.97
CA PRO A 784 -20.31 -7.94 -3.70
C PRO A 784 -20.32 -9.29 -3.03
N TYR A 785 -19.48 -9.57 -2.19
CA TYR A 785 -19.37 -10.89 -1.63
C TYR A 785 -19.08 -10.87 -0.15
N THR A 786 -19.50 -9.76 0.44
CA THR A 786 -19.62 -9.56 1.86
C THR A 786 -18.37 -9.40 2.65
N THR A 787 -18.52 -8.61 3.61
CA THR A 787 -17.66 -8.45 4.75
C THR A 787 -17.44 -9.68 5.57
N LEU A 788 -18.34 -10.63 5.52
CA LEU A 788 -18.25 -11.87 6.26
C LEU A 788 -17.38 -12.94 5.58
N CYS A 789 -16.67 -12.56 4.51
CA CYS A 789 -15.56 -13.37 4.02
C CYS A 789 -14.40 -13.21 4.96
N VAL A 790 -13.90 -14.34 5.36
CA VAL A 790 -12.79 -14.38 6.27
C VAL A 790 -11.49 -14.04 5.65
N PRO A 791 -10.56 -13.94 6.49
CA PRO A 791 -9.15 -13.65 6.40
C PRO A 791 -8.36 -14.25 5.24
N THR A 792 -8.89 -15.07 4.39
CA THR A 792 -8.29 -15.54 3.15
C THR A 792 -8.62 -14.70 1.93
N GLN A 793 -9.49 -13.76 2.10
CA GLN A 793 -9.80 -12.74 1.12
C GLN A 793 -8.52 -12.00 0.75
N GLY A 794 -8.31 -11.66 -0.49
CA GLY A 794 -7.09 -11.00 -0.93
C GLY A 794 -5.96 -11.93 -1.38
N MET A 795 -6.00 -13.20 -1.04
CA MET A 795 -5.08 -14.21 -1.59
C MET A 795 -5.32 -14.54 -3.07
N GLY A 796 -5.71 -13.55 -3.84
CA GLY A 796 -6.17 -13.69 -5.22
C GLY A 796 -7.64 -14.09 -5.36
N ASP A 797 -8.35 -14.21 -4.26
CA ASP A 797 -9.78 -14.58 -4.20
C ASP A 797 -10.63 -13.48 -3.53
N TRP A 798 -10.16 -12.24 -3.59
CA TRP A 798 -10.92 -11.10 -3.10
C TRP A 798 -12.33 -11.10 -3.71
N CYS A 799 -13.30 -10.66 -2.96
CA CYS A 799 -14.72 -10.72 -3.32
C CYS A 799 -15.26 -12.14 -3.57
N SER A 800 -14.61 -13.17 -3.05
CA SER A 800 -15.06 -14.54 -3.25
C SER A 800 -15.84 -15.07 -2.05
N THR A 801 -17.10 -15.50 -2.26
CA THR A 801 -17.90 -16.21 -1.26
C THR A 801 -17.47 -17.65 -1.02
N LYS A 802 -16.50 -18.16 -1.76
CA LYS A 802 -16.09 -19.57 -1.70
C LYS A 802 -15.26 -19.93 -0.47
N LYS A 803 -14.73 -18.93 0.23
CA LYS A 803 -13.82 -19.12 1.38
C LYS A 803 -14.40 -18.49 2.64
N LEU A 804 -15.55 -18.98 3.05
CA LEU A 804 -16.19 -18.57 4.30
C LEU A 804 -15.61 -19.35 5.49
N ALA A 805 -15.54 -18.73 6.67
CA ALA A 805 -15.19 -19.44 7.90
C ALA A 805 -16.22 -20.49 8.25
N LYS A 806 -15.71 -21.59 8.78
CA LYS A 806 -16.57 -22.60 9.42
C LYS A 806 -16.61 -22.31 10.91
N ILE A 807 -17.77 -21.94 11.41
CA ILE A 807 -18.01 -21.76 12.83
C ILE A 807 -18.52 -23.10 13.38
N ASP A 808 -17.89 -23.53 14.48
CA ASP A 808 -18.17 -24.79 15.16
C ASP A 808 -18.27 -24.55 16.66
N ASP A 809 -19.49 -24.60 17.19
CA ASP A 809 -19.78 -24.40 18.60
C ASP A 809 -20.04 -25.72 19.37
N SER A 810 -19.64 -26.84 18.79
CA SER A 810 -19.88 -28.18 19.36
C SER A 810 -19.29 -28.34 20.76
N LYS A 811 -18.09 -27.80 21.00
CA LYS A 811 -17.47 -27.86 22.32
C LYS A 811 -18.23 -27.03 23.35
N LEU A 812 -18.58 -25.79 22.98
CA LEU A 812 -19.37 -24.92 23.85
C LEU A 812 -20.69 -25.56 24.22
N ARG A 813 -21.42 -26.12 23.25
CA ARG A 813 -22.65 -26.88 23.51
C ARG A 813 -22.45 -28.07 24.46
N SER A 814 -21.33 -28.80 24.30
CA SER A 814 -21.00 -29.91 25.20
C SER A 814 -20.67 -29.50 26.64
N MET A 815 -20.32 -28.23 26.86
CA MET A 815 -20.06 -27.66 28.19
C MET A 815 -21.37 -27.31 28.91
N VAL A 816 -22.49 -27.17 28.20
CA VAL A 816 -23.79 -26.78 28.80
C VAL A 816 -24.29 -27.88 29.73
N LYS A 817 -24.50 -27.53 31.00
CA LYS A 817 -25.13 -28.36 32.02
C LYS A 817 -26.27 -27.58 32.67
N ASP A 818 -27.43 -28.18 32.76
CA ASP A 818 -28.64 -27.53 33.28
C ASP A 818 -28.93 -26.17 32.63
N GLY A 819 -28.69 -26.08 31.29
CA GLY A 819 -28.96 -24.88 30.49
C GLY A 819 -27.95 -23.72 30.70
N SER A 820 -26.78 -23.98 31.30
CA SER A 820 -25.72 -23.00 31.50
C SER A 820 -24.33 -23.61 31.38
N PHE A 821 -23.33 -22.79 31.20
CA PHE A 821 -21.91 -23.19 31.21
C PHE A 821 -21.04 -22.12 31.83
N GLU A 822 -19.96 -22.50 32.45
CA GLU A 822 -18.98 -21.61 33.10
C GLU A 822 -17.88 -21.23 32.12
N THR A 823 -17.47 -19.97 32.14
CA THR A 823 -16.39 -19.40 31.31
C THR A 823 -15.18 -19.01 32.15
N LEU A 824 -15.30 -17.97 32.96
CA LEU A 824 -14.33 -17.57 33.98
C LEU A 824 -14.76 -18.12 35.34
N PRO A 825 -13.86 -18.33 36.31
CA PRO A 825 -14.22 -18.81 37.61
C PRO A 825 -15.40 -18.02 38.20
N GLY A 826 -16.50 -18.75 38.48
CA GLY A 826 -17.73 -18.13 38.99
C GLY A 826 -18.54 -17.35 37.97
N LEU A 827 -18.19 -17.21 36.72
CA LEU A 827 -18.99 -16.57 35.69
C LEU A 827 -19.57 -17.61 34.73
N SER A 828 -20.87 -17.78 34.77
CA SER A 828 -21.62 -18.67 33.89
C SER A 828 -22.59 -17.89 33.01
N PHE A 829 -22.91 -18.46 31.85
CA PHE A 829 -23.93 -17.94 30.95
C PHE A 829 -25.00 -19.00 30.69
N ARG A 830 -26.22 -18.55 30.51
CA ARG A 830 -27.33 -19.42 30.12
C ARG A 830 -27.37 -19.46 28.59
N THR A 831 -27.32 -20.68 28.04
CA THR A 831 -27.52 -20.91 26.60
C THR A 831 -28.07 -22.34 26.41
N PRO A 832 -28.89 -22.60 25.40
CA PRO A 832 -29.37 -23.96 25.10
C PRO A 832 -28.24 -24.83 24.53
N ALA A 833 -28.26 -26.12 24.88
CA ALA A 833 -27.35 -27.11 24.34
C ALA A 833 -27.65 -27.46 22.87
N GLU A 834 -28.85 -27.22 22.40
CA GLU A 834 -29.31 -27.53 21.03
C GLU A 834 -30.16 -26.38 20.50
N GLY A 835 -30.24 -26.24 19.16
CA GLY A 835 -31.04 -25.24 18.48
C GLY A 835 -30.47 -23.84 18.58
N LYS A 836 -31.33 -22.83 18.47
CA LYS A 836 -30.94 -21.43 18.44
C LYS A 836 -30.30 -20.98 19.76
N ASN A 837 -29.14 -20.37 19.68
CA ASN A 837 -28.32 -19.98 20.84
C ASN A 837 -27.69 -18.56 20.73
N ILE A 838 -28.14 -17.78 19.75
CA ILE A 838 -27.72 -16.38 19.59
C ILE A 838 -28.88 -15.51 19.10
N ALA A 839 -28.88 -14.28 19.55
CA ALA A 839 -29.77 -13.22 19.11
C ALA A 839 -28.98 -12.23 18.24
N TYR A 840 -28.96 -12.46 16.92
CA TYR A 840 -28.26 -11.62 15.95
C TYR A 840 -29.04 -10.37 15.60
N THR A 841 -28.31 -9.27 15.41
CA THR A 841 -28.78 -8.00 14.84
C THR A 841 -27.92 -7.58 13.66
N SER A 842 -28.51 -6.91 12.67
CA SER A 842 -27.81 -6.28 11.55
C SER A 842 -28.72 -5.22 10.94
N LEU A 843 -28.16 -4.12 10.45
CA LEU A 843 -28.95 -3.07 9.76
C LEU A 843 -29.50 -3.54 8.40
N TRP A 844 -28.90 -4.56 7.81
CA TRP A 844 -29.05 -4.79 6.39
C TRP A 844 -29.29 -6.24 6.00
N ASP A 845 -29.00 -7.18 6.87
CA ASP A 845 -29.15 -8.59 6.62
C ASP A 845 -30.49 -9.13 7.11
N ASN A 846 -30.66 -10.44 7.13
CA ASN A 846 -31.90 -11.14 7.49
C ASN A 846 -32.24 -11.06 8.98
N TYR A 847 -31.50 -10.28 9.75
CA TYR A 847 -31.70 -10.09 11.18
C TYR A 847 -32.37 -8.75 11.47
N PRO A 848 -33.06 -8.58 12.62
CA PRO A 848 -33.59 -7.29 13.02
C PRO A 848 -32.47 -6.27 13.33
N ASP A 849 -32.75 -4.99 13.17
CA ASP A 849 -31.81 -3.90 13.51
C ASP A 849 -31.48 -3.87 15.01
N SER A 850 -32.42 -4.33 15.85
CA SER A 850 -32.24 -4.38 17.30
C SER A 850 -33.08 -5.48 17.96
N ILE A 851 -32.59 -5.94 19.11
CA ILE A 851 -33.28 -6.93 19.96
C ILE A 851 -33.31 -6.40 21.39
N THR A 852 -34.49 -6.46 22.01
CA THR A 852 -34.70 -6.02 23.39
C THR A 852 -35.05 -7.19 24.29
N ILE A 853 -34.33 -7.32 25.42
CA ILE A 853 -34.49 -8.36 26.42
C ILE A 853 -35.03 -7.73 27.71
N PRO A 854 -36.16 -8.21 28.24
CA PRO A 854 -36.67 -7.70 29.52
C PRO A 854 -35.71 -8.02 30.66
N LEU A 855 -35.41 -7.02 31.46
CA LEU A 855 -34.67 -7.19 32.71
C LEU A 855 -35.50 -6.80 33.93
N SER A 856 -35.06 -7.20 35.11
CA SER A 856 -35.71 -6.84 36.34
C SER A 856 -34.74 -6.79 37.52
N GLY A 857 -35.14 -6.21 38.63
CA GLY A 857 -34.30 -6.12 39.85
C GLY A 857 -33.22 -5.05 39.71
N LYS A 858 -32.13 -5.19 40.43
CA LYS A 858 -30.94 -4.32 40.38
C LYS A 858 -29.71 -5.16 40.09
N ALA A 859 -28.69 -4.54 39.49
CA ALA A 859 -27.39 -5.13 39.26
C ALA A 859 -26.31 -4.04 39.23
N SER A 860 -25.10 -4.43 39.56
CA SER A 860 -23.91 -3.58 39.49
C SER A 860 -23.17 -3.76 38.14
N HIS A 861 -23.33 -4.96 37.54
CA HIS A 861 -22.71 -5.30 36.26
C HIS A 861 -23.63 -6.18 35.40
N ALA A 862 -23.54 -6.05 34.08
CA ALA A 862 -24.01 -7.01 33.10
C ALA A 862 -22.83 -7.61 32.40
N TYR A 863 -22.58 -8.90 32.60
CA TYR A 863 -21.61 -9.65 31.79
C TYR A 863 -22.32 -10.15 30.55
N LEU A 864 -21.67 -9.90 29.40
CA LEU A 864 -22.22 -10.20 28.07
C LEU A 864 -21.36 -11.24 27.38
N LEU A 865 -21.97 -12.24 26.76
CA LEU A 865 -21.31 -13.18 25.85
C LEU A 865 -21.83 -12.87 24.45
N MET A 866 -20.96 -12.46 23.56
CA MET A 866 -21.30 -11.91 22.26
C MET A 866 -20.49 -12.57 21.13
N ALA A 867 -21.09 -12.67 19.95
CA ALA A 867 -20.43 -13.12 18.75
C ALA A 867 -20.99 -12.39 17.53
N GLY A 868 -20.18 -12.25 16.48
CA GLY A 868 -20.60 -11.59 15.26
C GLY A 868 -19.42 -11.38 14.32
N SER A 869 -19.60 -10.67 13.24
CA SER A 869 -18.53 -10.37 12.30
C SER A 869 -18.58 -8.94 11.79
N THR A 870 -17.43 -8.43 11.42
CA THR A 870 -17.18 -7.07 10.92
C THR A 870 -16.03 -7.11 9.92
N ASN A 871 -15.78 -6.03 9.21
CA ASN A 871 -14.67 -5.94 8.27
C ASN A 871 -13.67 -4.83 8.62
N PRO A 872 -12.50 -4.78 7.97
CA PRO A 872 -11.50 -3.74 8.21
C PRO A 872 -12.00 -2.31 8.01
N MET A 873 -12.97 -2.10 7.12
CA MET A 873 -13.54 -0.77 6.84
C MET A 873 -14.47 -0.27 7.93
N GLN A 874 -14.89 -1.14 8.85
CA GLN A 874 -15.68 -0.81 10.05
C GLN A 874 -14.81 -0.67 11.30
N PHE A 875 -13.50 -0.50 11.11
CA PHE A 875 -12.52 -0.33 12.18
C PHE A 875 -12.61 1.06 12.81
N ALA A 876 -12.27 1.17 14.09
CA ALA A 876 -12.29 2.41 14.87
C ALA A 876 -13.63 3.19 14.82
N ILE A 877 -14.73 2.48 14.56
CA ILE A 877 -16.09 3.02 14.55
C ILE A 877 -17.02 2.10 15.36
N GLU A 878 -18.10 2.67 15.91
CA GLU A 878 -19.09 1.89 16.67
C GLU A 878 -19.85 0.93 15.74
N ASN A 879 -19.64 -0.36 15.93
CA ASN A 879 -20.36 -1.40 15.18
C ASN A 879 -21.76 -1.65 15.74
N ALA A 880 -21.90 -1.59 17.05
CA ALA A 880 -23.18 -1.75 17.74
C ALA A 880 -23.16 -1.08 19.10
N VAL A 881 -24.32 -0.97 19.74
CA VAL A 881 -24.51 -0.51 21.11
C VAL A 881 -25.31 -1.51 21.91
N VAL A 882 -24.86 -1.79 23.12
CA VAL A 882 -25.66 -2.44 24.16
C VAL A 882 -26.16 -1.36 25.11
N ARG A 883 -27.47 -1.19 25.20
CA ARG A 883 -28.14 -0.20 26.05
C ARG A 883 -28.94 -0.89 27.14
N VAL A 884 -28.70 -0.53 28.37
CA VAL A 884 -29.54 -0.93 29.52
C VAL A 884 -30.42 0.24 29.93
N GLU A 885 -31.71 0.03 29.91
CA GLU A 885 -32.75 0.99 30.38
C GLU A 885 -33.18 0.65 31.79
N TYR A 886 -33.29 1.68 32.60
CA TYR A 886 -33.84 1.59 33.97
C TYR A 886 -35.33 1.96 34.00
N THR A 887 -36.01 1.57 35.08
CA THR A 887 -37.45 1.88 35.27
C THR A 887 -37.75 3.37 35.41
N ASP A 888 -36.73 4.19 35.66
CA ASP A 888 -36.84 5.66 35.71
C ASP A 888 -36.58 6.33 34.35
N GLY A 889 -36.39 5.54 33.27
CA GLY A 889 -36.15 6.03 31.91
C GLY A 889 -34.72 6.44 31.60
N THR A 890 -33.81 6.37 32.56
CA THR A 890 -32.37 6.60 32.29
C THR A 890 -31.72 5.37 31.71
N THR A 891 -30.54 5.53 31.08
CA THR A 891 -29.84 4.45 30.36
C THR A 891 -28.35 4.43 30.74
N ASP A 892 -27.75 3.24 30.70
CA ASP A 892 -26.31 3.03 30.53
C ASP A 892 -26.04 2.37 29.17
N GLU A 893 -24.92 2.69 28.54
CA GLU A 893 -24.57 2.22 27.21
C GLU A 893 -23.13 1.66 27.16
N LEU A 894 -22.95 0.61 26.36
CA LEU A 894 -21.64 0.07 25.99
C LEU A 894 -21.55 0.02 24.47
N MET A 895 -20.64 0.78 23.90
CA MET A 895 -20.36 0.75 22.47
C MET A 895 -19.40 -0.40 22.14
N LEU A 896 -19.63 -1.07 21.01
CA LEU A 896 -18.77 -2.12 20.49
C LEU A 896 -17.92 -1.55 19.37
N VAL A 897 -16.61 -1.48 19.57
CA VAL A 897 -15.65 -0.81 18.67
C VAL A 897 -14.45 -1.70 18.40
N PRO A 898 -14.22 -2.13 17.17
CA PRO A 898 -12.96 -2.78 16.80
C PRO A 898 -11.81 -1.75 16.76
N PRO A 899 -10.62 -2.05 17.28
CA PRO A 899 -10.17 -3.25 17.98
C PRO A 899 -10.33 -3.15 19.52
N VAL A 900 -11.00 -2.12 20.03
CA VAL A 900 -11.02 -1.78 21.47
C VAL A 900 -11.61 -2.90 22.31
N ASN A 901 -12.86 -3.27 22.02
CA ASN A 901 -13.60 -4.28 22.77
C ASN A 901 -14.40 -5.24 21.87
N TRP A 902 -14.29 -5.11 20.56
CA TRP A 902 -15.02 -5.92 19.62
C TRP A 902 -14.07 -6.57 18.61
N CYS A 903 -14.25 -7.88 18.39
CA CYS A 903 -13.48 -8.67 17.45
C CYS A 903 -14.43 -9.57 16.64
N PRO A 904 -14.17 -9.83 15.35
CA PRO A 904 -14.96 -10.75 14.56
C PRO A 904 -14.86 -12.19 15.10
N ILE A 905 -15.91 -12.96 14.94
CA ILE A 905 -16.01 -14.34 15.43
C ILE A 905 -14.91 -15.25 14.86
N GLU A 906 -14.53 -15.00 13.60
CA GLU A 906 -13.61 -15.82 12.81
C GLU A 906 -12.14 -15.47 12.98
N GLN A 907 -11.84 -14.34 13.63
CA GLN A 907 -10.48 -13.80 13.65
C GLN A 907 -10.13 -13.21 15.03
N ASP A 908 -8.86 -13.31 15.41
CA ASP A 908 -8.29 -12.53 16.49
C ASP A 908 -7.43 -11.38 15.93
N PHE A 909 -7.33 -10.29 16.66
CA PHE A 909 -6.42 -9.20 16.32
C PHE A 909 -5.09 -9.42 17.03
N VAL A 910 -4.00 -9.34 16.27
CA VAL A 910 -2.64 -9.50 16.80
C VAL A 910 -1.78 -8.34 16.31
N GLU A 911 -1.01 -7.80 17.20
CA GLU A 911 -0.05 -6.75 16.87
C GLU A 911 0.95 -7.26 15.84
N ASN A 912 1.15 -6.50 14.77
CA ASN A 912 2.11 -6.87 13.74
C ASN A 912 3.55 -6.44 14.10
N ALA A 913 3.74 -5.77 15.24
CA ALA A 913 5.00 -5.19 15.72
C ALA A 913 5.63 -4.16 14.75
N VAL A 914 4.84 -3.62 13.82
CA VAL A 914 5.23 -2.57 12.88
C VAL A 914 4.45 -1.30 13.18
N ALA A 915 3.15 -1.31 12.90
CA ALA A 915 2.31 -0.13 13.03
C ALA A 915 0.96 -0.39 13.72
N PHE A 916 0.50 -1.63 13.75
CA PHE A 916 -0.75 -1.99 14.40
C PHE A 916 -0.53 -2.40 15.86
N ALA A 917 -1.22 -1.73 16.78
CA ALA A 917 -1.21 -2.07 18.19
C ALA A 917 -2.64 -2.27 18.73
N MET A 918 -2.72 -3.06 19.78
CA MET A 918 -3.97 -3.36 20.48
C MET A 918 -4.05 -2.60 21.79
N PRO A 919 -5.27 -2.38 22.32
CA PRO A 919 -5.44 -1.87 23.67
C PRO A 919 -4.70 -2.72 24.70
N ALA A 920 -4.19 -2.09 25.76
CA ALA A 920 -3.45 -2.78 26.83
C ALA A 920 -4.28 -3.88 27.51
N VAL A 921 -5.59 -3.68 27.62
CA VAL A 921 -6.54 -4.65 28.17
C VAL A 921 -7.47 -5.11 27.06
N ARG A 922 -7.32 -6.36 26.62
CA ARG A 922 -8.17 -7.00 25.63
C ARG A 922 -9.39 -7.65 26.25
N PRO A 923 -10.51 -7.77 25.50
CA PRO A 923 -11.62 -8.58 25.97
C PRO A 923 -11.22 -10.05 26.15
N TYR A 924 -11.85 -10.75 27.08
CA TYR A 924 -11.78 -12.19 27.09
C TYR A 924 -12.55 -12.78 25.92
N ARG A 925 -12.02 -13.84 25.35
CA ARG A 925 -12.69 -14.62 24.30
C ARG A 925 -12.74 -16.08 24.67
N ILE A 926 -13.78 -16.77 24.24
CA ILE A 926 -13.91 -18.23 24.38
C ILE A 926 -13.94 -18.86 22.99
N GLY A 927 -13.02 -19.78 22.71
CA GLY A 927 -13.04 -20.61 21.49
C GLY A 927 -14.25 -21.53 21.48
N LEU A 928 -15.11 -21.41 20.47
CA LEU A 928 -16.37 -22.15 20.41
C LEU A 928 -16.17 -23.67 20.25
N ASN A 929 -15.14 -24.07 19.53
CA ASN A 929 -14.78 -25.47 19.31
C ASN A 929 -13.72 -26.02 20.30
N THR A 930 -13.11 -25.17 21.14
CA THR A 930 -12.08 -25.58 22.10
C THR A 930 -12.54 -25.42 23.55
N GLY A 931 -13.40 -24.45 23.83
CA GLY A 931 -13.78 -24.04 25.17
C GLY A 931 -12.68 -23.28 25.93
N ILE A 932 -11.56 -22.99 25.29
CA ILE A 932 -10.46 -22.23 25.90
C ILE A 932 -10.89 -20.77 26.04
N VAL A 933 -10.64 -20.19 27.22
CA VAL A 933 -10.90 -18.78 27.52
C VAL A 933 -9.58 -18.03 27.67
N SER A 934 -9.38 -16.98 26.88
CA SER A 934 -8.16 -16.17 26.93
C SER A 934 -8.40 -14.76 26.40
N ARG A 935 -7.58 -13.79 26.87
CA ARG A 935 -7.45 -12.45 26.26
C ARG A 935 -6.56 -12.46 24.99
N HIS A 936 -5.81 -13.56 24.78
CA HIS A 936 -4.91 -13.76 23.65
C HIS A 936 -5.17 -15.14 23.02
N LEU A 937 -6.41 -15.36 22.62
CA LEU A 937 -6.90 -16.70 22.27
C LEU A 937 -6.11 -17.33 21.13
N PHE A 938 -5.77 -16.59 20.08
CA PHE A 938 -4.99 -17.11 18.96
C PHE A 938 -3.65 -17.69 19.39
N ARG A 939 -2.93 -16.98 20.27
CA ARG A 939 -1.64 -17.42 20.82
C ARG A 939 -1.79 -18.59 21.78
N ASP A 940 -2.76 -18.47 22.71
CA ASP A 940 -2.89 -19.41 23.84
C ASP A 940 -3.59 -20.72 23.44
N SER A 941 -4.23 -20.77 22.29
CA SER A 941 -4.92 -21.96 21.76
C SER A 941 -4.11 -22.76 20.75
N HIS A 942 -2.83 -22.46 20.55
CA HIS A 942 -1.96 -23.07 19.56
C HIS A 942 -2.46 -22.98 18.10
N TYR A 943 -3.42 -22.10 17.81
CA TYR A 943 -3.86 -21.82 16.43
C TYR A 943 -2.71 -21.33 15.54
N GLN A 944 -1.70 -20.72 16.14
CA GLN A 944 -0.49 -20.28 15.46
C GLN A 944 0.26 -21.45 14.79
N GLU A 945 0.28 -22.64 15.39
CA GLU A 945 0.90 -23.83 14.81
C GLU A 945 0.11 -24.33 13.61
N ALA A 946 -1.21 -24.33 13.68
CA ALA A 946 -2.09 -24.71 12.57
C ALA A 946 -1.98 -23.72 11.39
N ALA A 947 -1.91 -22.41 11.68
CA ALA A 947 -1.71 -21.39 10.67
C ALA A 947 -0.32 -21.47 10.00
N THR A 948 0.70 -21.99 10.70
CA THR A 948 2.04 -22.19 10.12
C THR A 948 2.16 -23.48 9.30
N ALA A 949 1.23 -24.42 9.44
CA ALA A 949 1.32 -25.76 8.84
C ALA A 949 0.93 -25.85 7.35
N GLY A 950 0.66 -24.74 6.67
CA GLY A 950 0.70 -24.72 5.21
C GLY A 950 -0.55 -24.32 4.46
N ASP A 951 -1.70 -24.11 5.09
CA ASP A 951 -2.93 -23.76 4.34
C ASP A 951 -3.10 -22.26 4.08
N LEU A 952 -2.41 -21.40 4.87
CA LEU A 952 -2.42 -19.95 4.72
C LEU A 952 -1.03 -19.35 4.97
N PRO A 953 0.01 -19.72 4.21
CA PRO A 953 1.39 -19.31 4.51
C PRO A 953 1.60 -17.80 4.41
N ASP A 954 0.69 -17.08 3.81
CA ASP A 954 0.93 -15.76 3.28
C ASP A 954 0.37 -14.62 4.11
N MET A 955 -0.56 -14.92 4.98
CA MET A 955 -1.31 -13.92 5.74
C MET A 955 -1.25 -14.19 7.24
N LYS A 956 -0.19 -14.83 7.66
CA LYS A 956 -0.02 -15.45 8.97
C LYS A 956 -0.14 -14.51 10.15
N LEU A 957 0.24 -13.26 9.98
CA LEU A 957 0.26 -12.28 11.07
C LEU A 957 -0.96 -11.37 11.03
N ALA A 958 -1.36 -10.96 9.83
CA ALA A 958 -2.49 -10.08 9.65
C ALA A 958 -3.83 -10.76 9.95
N MET A 959 -3.89 -12.06 9.74
CA MET A 959 -5.17 -12.77 9.65
C MET A 959 -5.24 -13.93 10.62
N CYS A 960 -5.06 -13.67 11.89
CA CYS A 960 -5.10 -14.63 12.96
C CYS A 960 -6.44 -15.37 13.02
N ALA A 961 -6.71 -16.18 12.01
CA ALA A 961 -7.93 -16.96 11.90
C ALA A 961 -8.10 -17.88 13.11
N LEU A 962 -9.30 -17.92 13.62
CA LEU A 962 -9.72 -18.79 14.73
C LEU A 962 -10.60 -19.93 14.16
N PRO A 963 -10.03 -21.09 13.82
CA PRO A 963 -10.82 -22.21 13.36
C PRO A 963 -11.91 -22.57 14.36
N GLY A 964 -13.15 -22.65 13.89
CA GLY A 964 -14.32 -22.86 14.73
C GLY A 964 -14.91 -21.61 15.34
N GLY A 965 -14.18 -20.50 15.31
CA GLY A 965 -14.66 -19.20 15.83
C GLY A 965 -14.54 -19.01 17.34
N ALA A 966 -14.74 -17.78 17.78
CA ALA A 966 -14.73 -17.40 19.19
C ALA A 966 -15.79 -16.38 19.53
N ALA A 967 -16.40 -16.51 20.72
CA ALA A 967 -17.25 -15.47 21.29
C ALA A 967 -16.43 -14.52 22.18
N THR A 968 -16.87 -13.29 22.30
CA THR A 968 -16.24 -12.23 23.07
C THR A 968 -17.04 -12.00 24.36
N MET A 969 -16.36 -11.87 25.49
CA MET A 969 -16.98 -11.55 26.79
C MET A 969 -16.71 -10.10 27.16
N LEU A 970 -17.76 -9.39 27.59
CA LEU A 970 -17.69 -8.00 27.99
C LEU A 970 -18.29 -7.80 29.39
N ASP A 971 -17.73 -6.88 30.12
CA ASP A 971 -18.19 -6.44 31.45
C ASP A 971 -18.77 -5.03 31.31
N MET A 972 -20.09 -4.90 31.40
CA MET A 972 -20.80 -3.62 31.36
C MET A 972 -21.17 -3.15 32.76
N PRO A 973 -20.49 -2.12 33.30
CA PRO A 973 -20.88 -1.52 34.59
C PRO A 973 -22.29 -0.93 34.53
N LEU A 974 -23.03 -1.06 35.60
CA LEU A 974 -24.40 -0.61 35.73
C LEU A 974 -24.62 0.20 37.03
N ASN A 975 -25.65 1.06 37.03
CA ASN A 975 -26.05 1.77 38.23
C ASN A 975 -26.78 0.84 39.20
N ALA A 976 -26.03 0.32 40.16
CA ALA A 976 -26.56 -0.62 41.19
C ALA A 976 -27.72 -0.08 42.03
N LYS A 977 -27.98 1.23 42.06
CA LYS A 977 -29.05 1.85 42.84
C LYS A 977 -30.39 1.82 42.08
N LYS A 978 -30.37 1.68 40.76
CA LYS A 978 -31.56 1.76 39.92
C LYS A 978 -32.14 0.38 39.60
N LYS A 979 -33.46 0.31 39.37
CA LYS A 979 -34.12 -0.92 38.94
C LYS A 979 -34.03 -1.05 37.40
N LEU A 980 -33.58 -2.20 36.94
CA LEU A 980 -33.49 -2.54 35.52
C LEU A 980 -34.86 -2.70 34.90
N ARG A 981 -34.99 -2.32 33.64
CA ARG A 981 -36.17 -2.51 32.79
C ARG A 981 -35.89 -3.44 31.60
N SER A 982 -34.86 -3.12 30.83
CA SER A 982 -34.51 -3.88 29.61
C SER A 982 -33.03 -3.72 29.27
N LEU A 983 -32.55 -4.66 28.42
CA LEU A 983 -31.29 -4.55 27.69
C LEU A 983 -31.60 -4.63 26.20
N THR A 984 -31.12 -3.69 25.44
CA THR A 984 -31.26 -3.66 23.97
C THR A 984 -29.91 -3.73 23.31
N LEU A 985 -29.71 -4.70 22.42
CA LEU A 985 -28.62 -4.73 21.45
C LEU A 985 -29.12 -4.10 20.15
N ARG A 986 -28.36 -3.14 19.59
CA ARG A 986 -28.66 -2.47 18.32
C ARG A 986 -27.43 -2.39 17.44
N ALA A 987 -27.55 -2.81 16.18
CA ALA A 987 -26.52 -2.60 15.15
C ALA A 987 -26.47 -1.13 14.73
N LEU A 988 -25.25 -0.60 14.54
CA LEU A 988 -25.03 0.81 14.18
C LEU A 988 -24.29 0.96 12.84
N SER A 989 -23.47 0.01 12.46
CA SER A 989 -22.73 0.04 11.20
C SER A 989 -23.31 -0.92 10.18
N ASN A 990 -23.17 -0.56 8.92
CA ASN A 990 -23.52 -1.45 7.81
C ASN A 990 -22.54 -2.63 7.75
N GLU A 991 -22.96 -3.71 7.11
CA GLU A 991 -22.14 -4.92 6.92
C GLU A 991 -21.52 -5.49 8.19
N VAL A 992 -22.20 -5.30 9.29
CA VAL A 992 -21.85 -5.85 10.60
C VAL A 992 -22.99 -6.72 11.07
N VAL A 993 -22.68 -7.93 11.51
CA VAL A 993 -23.62 -8.82 12.18
C VAL A 993 -23.13 -8.98 13.61
N VAL A 994 -23.95 -8.58 14.57
CA VAL A 994 -23.63 -8.64 16.00
C VAL A 994 -24.69 -9.39 16.74
N GLY A 995 -24.28 -10.34 17.58
CA GLY A 995 -25.23 -11.18 18.32
C GLY A 995 -24.88 -11.31 19.79
N LEU A 996 -25.92 -11.51 20.58
CA LEU A 996 -25.85 -11.76 22.01
C LEU A 996 -26.20 -13.22 22.31
N MET A 997 -25.25 -13.94 22.90
CA MET A 997 -25.39 -15.36 23.25
C MET A 997 -25.78 -15.58 24.71
N GLY A 998 -25.51 -14.62 25.58
CA GLY A 998 -25.85 -14.75 26.99
C GLY A 998 -25.63 -13.47 27.78
N VAL A 999 -26.41 -13.30 28.84
CA VAL A 999 -26.32 -12.18 29.80
C VAL A 999 -26.35 -12.71 31.21
N THR A 1000 -25.41 -12.24 32.03
CA THR A 1000 -25.37 -12.55 33.46
C THR A 1000 -25.29 -11.25 34.26
N LEU A 1001 -26.23 -11.06 35.19
CA LEU A 1001 -26.28 -9.88 36.04
C LEU A 1001 -25.64 -10.16 37.39
N GLN A 1002 -24.74 -9.29 37.84
CA GLN A 1002 -24.15 -9.31 39.18
C GLN A 1002 -24.89 -8.32 40.09
N LYS A 1003 -25.25 -8.77 41.34
CA LYS A 1003 -25.88 -7.93 42.33
C LYS A 1003 -24.86 -7.10 43.09
#